data_609737b9a31673da24de9a4641ddcdd4
#
_entry.id   609737b9a31673da24de9a4641ddcdd4
#
_cell.length_a   1.000
_cell.length_b   1.000
_cell.length_c   1.000
_cell.angle_alpha   90.00
_cell.angle_beta   90.00
_cell.angle_gamma   90.00
#
_symmetry.space_group_name_H-M   'P 1'
#
loop_
_entity.id
_entity.type
_entity.pdbx_description
1 polymer ?
#
loop_
_entity_poly.entity_id
_entity_poly.type
_entity_poly.pdbx_seq_one_letter_code
_entity_poly.pdbx_strand_id
1 'polypeptide(L)'
;MKRMLCVLLTLLLCAASAQADAVLDTVDYDNAAEISTKSQDGLYIYVVLEDGTAGITGYLGDETALVIPSVVDDLPVTAIGAYAFEYAALTSVVIPEGVTVIDCEAFAAASALKEITLPSTLREIGEEAFIGCALEKVTLSEGVETLGERAFAGCWNLKTITLPNTLRRMGYGVFADCDELWGLALPASLTEIDGNPIPAIPLSQHFFANSLRIAPNNPVLRIENQMLLAGDTVICAARDVRDVTVPEGITTIGRGAFYSAQVERVTLPEGLTNIQKEAFNGCFALRSVSLPESLQSIGDSAFDWCRSLTEITLPEGLRTIGCHAFESTGLTALKLPESLEEVGHGAFLSNEKLQEVTLPKNLRVIPIDMFYGCSELEKVVLPEKLERLEASAFAFCEALTEIDLPEGVQFLGRNAFERCGFASICIPDSVTEIEGNPFKNCKALRTVELSPNHPLLTVQDGMLIDHVHQRVLRRLTTGAVCIVPEGIKEIADGAFGRIPELTEITLPGSLEKIGEAAFIYCGMREITIPKGVAEIARMAFYHCDQLETVHLQEGLRGIGWDAFSECASLSDIRLPNTLERIELRAFAHCTSLKQLTIPASVTTMYAGFVDADTVLLVERGSTMETWLQEEGYQYTLVEVE
;
A
#
# COMPACT_ATOMS: atom_id res chain seq x y z
N MET A 1 -6.34 4.43 23.51
CA MET A 1 -5.40 5.07 22.58
C MET A 1 -5.05 4.21 21.37
N LYS A 2 -4.83 2.89 21.45
CA LYS A 2 -4.63 2.02 20.24
C LYS A 2 -5.88 1.89 19.37
N ARG A 3 -7.09 2.01 19.90
CA ARG A 3 -8.37 1.97 19.15
C ARG A 3 -8.64 3.21 18.29
N MET A 4 -8.10 4.38 18.66
CA MET A 4 -8.26 5.62 17.89
C MET A 4 -7.34 5.71 16.65
N LEU A 5 -6.24 4.96 16.60
CA LEU A 5 -5.29 5.03 15.49
C LEU A 5 -5.68 4.15 14.30
N CYS A 6 -6.41 3.05 14.52
CA CYS A 6 -6.94 2.21 13.44
C CYS A 6 -8.10 2.88 12.69
N VAL A 7 -8.97 3.59 13.39
CA VAL A 7 -10.12 4.31 12.79
C VAL A 7 -9.66 5.43 11.84
N LEU A 8 -8.53 6.09 12.13
CA LEU A 8 -7.99 7.15 11.26
C LEU A 8 -7.28 6.62 9.98
N LEU A 9 -6.80 5.38 9.97
CA LEU A 9 -6.11 4.82 8.79
C LEU A 9 -7.08 4.19 7.77
N THR A 10 -8.24 3.69 8.22
CA THR A 10 -9.28 3.12 7.35
C THR A 10 -10.15 4.19 6.68
N LEU A 11 -10.37 5.32 7.33
CA LEU A 11 -11.11 6.47 6.76
C LEU A 11 -10.41 7.15 5.56
N LEU A 12 -9.09 6.98 5.42
CA LEU A 12 -8.32 7.50 4.28
C LEU A 12 -8.32 6.59 3.04
N LEU A 13 -8.77 5.33 3.17
CA LEU A 13 -8.84 4.37 2.06
C LEU A 13 -10.24 4.23 1.45
N CYS A 14 -11.31 4.60 2.17
CA CYS A 14 -12.70 4.56 1.66
C CYS A 14 -13.11 5.77 0.82
N ALA A 15 -12.32 6.86 0.81
CA ALA A 15 -12.67 8.08 0.05
C ALA A 15 -12.46 8.01 -1.47
N ALA A 16 -12.04 6.86 -2.03
CA ALA A 16 -11.70 6.73 -3.45
C ALA A 16 -12.73 5.97 -4.31
N SER A 17 -13.88 5.55 -3.76
CA SER A 17 -14.91 4.81 -4.52
C SER A 17 -16.29 5.48 -4.60
N ALA A 18 -16.35 6.80 -4.46
CA ALA A 18 -17.63 7.53 -4.53
C ALA A 18 -18.01 7.85 -5.97
N GLN A 19 -18.63 6.89 -6.66
CA GLN A 19 -19.60 7.16 -7.73
C GLN A 19 -20.54 5.95 -7.91
N ALA A 20 -21.48 5.76 -7.00
CA ALA A 20 -22.77 5.08 -7.28
C ALA A 20 -23.75 5.34 -6.13
N ASP A 21 -24.69 6.20 -6.45
CA ASP A 21 -26.07 6.28 -6.01
C ASP A 21 -26.48 6.48 -4.53
N ALA A 22 -26.97 7.67 -4.36
CA ALA A 22 -27.82 8.27 -3.38
C ALA A 22 -28.99 7.38 -2.87
N VAL A 23 -28.74 6.55 -1.84
CA VAL A 23 -29.76 6.05 -0.90
C VAL A 23 -29.19 5.83 0.53
N LEU A 24 -27.88 5.96 0.76
CA LEU A 24 -27.23 5.71 2.06
C LEU A 24 -26.76 6.97 2.81
N ASP A 25 -27.33 8.14 2.51
CA ASP A 25 -27.01 9.42 3.20
C ASP A 25 -27.82 9.60 4.50
N THR A 26 -27.98 8.57 5.35
CA THR A 26 -28.78 8.73 6.58
C THR A 26 -28.01 8.60 7.88
N VAL A 27 -26.73 8.26 7.89
CA VAL A 27 -25.90 8.31 9.10
C VAL A 27 -24.52 8.88 8.78
N ASP A 28 -24.28 10.13 9.20
CA ASP A 28 -22.94 10.75 9.17
C ASP A 28 -22.10 10.17 10.32
N TYR A 29 -21.39 9.08 10.05
CA TYR A 29 -20.55 8.38 11.05
C TYR A 29 -19.27 9.15 11.43
N ASP A 30 -18.86 10.16 10.68
CA ASP A 30 -17.72 11.02 11.02
C ASP A 30 -17.99 11.83 12.32
N ASN A 31 -19.27 12.00 12.71
CA ASN A 31 -19.70 12.63 13.95
C ASN A 31 -20.27 11.64 15.00
N ALA A 32 -20.34 10.35 14.70
CA ALA A 32 -21.01 9.35 15.57
C ALA A 32 -20.39 9.25 16.99
N ALA A 33 -19.11 9.54 17.15
CA ALA A 33 -18.45 9.54 18.45
C ALA A 33 -18.94 10.67 19.39
N GLU A 34 -19.49 11.76 18.84
CA GLU A 34 -20.03 12.89 19.62
C GLU A 34 -21.52 12.76 19.93
N ILE A 35 -22.24 11.85 19.23
CA ILE A 35 -23.71 11.72 19.30
C ILE A 35 -24.13 10.39 19.94
N SER A 36 -23.19 9.44 20.14
CA SER A 36 -23.51 8.12 20.68
C SER A 36 -23.94 8.16 22.15
N THR A 37 -25.02 7.44 22.48
CA THR A 37 -25.58 7.34 23.83
C THR A 37 -25.38 5.93 24.36
N LYS A 38 -25.01 5.82 25.65
CA LYS A 38 -24.98 4.54 26.36
C LYS A 38 -26.37 4.24 26.92
N SER A 39 -26.91 3.03 26.66
CA SER A 39 -28.19 2.59 27.16
C SER A 39 -28.28 2.58 28.70
N GLN A 40 -29.50 2.69 29.24
CA GLN A 40 -29.71 2.75 30.71
C GLN A 40 -29.27 1.45 31.41
N ASP A 41 -29.37 0.30 30.76
CA ASP A 41 -28.87 -0.99 31.26
C ASP A 41 -27.33 -1.09 31.17
N GLY A 42 -26.69 -0.17 30.44
CA GLY A 42 -25.25 -0.10 30.28
C GLY A 42 -24.68 -1.11 29.31
N LEU A 43 -25.49 -1.86 28.56
CA LEU A 43 -25.03 -2.93 27.66
C LEU A 43 -24.83 -2.49 26.22
N TYR A 44 -25.54 -1.46 25.74
CA TYR A 44 -25.48 -1.01 24.36
C TYR A 44 -25.01 0.43 24.24
N ILE A 45 -24.38 0.71 23.11
CA ILE A 45 -24.13 2.07 22.62
C ILE A 45 -25.02 2.22 21.39
N TYR A 46 -25.76 3.32 21.28
CA TYR A 46 -26.69 3.58 20.18
C TYR A 46 -26.70 5.05 19.76
N VAL A 47 -27.18 5.30 18.55
CA VAL A 47 -27.47 6.63 18.02
C VAL A 47 -28.98 6.74 17.75
N VAL A 48 -29.53 7.94 17.89
CA VAL A 48 -30.92 8.22 17.50
C VAL A 48 -30.91 8.63 16.04
N LEU A 49 -31.63 7.86 15.22
CA LEU A 49 -31.74 8.10 13.78
C LEU A 49 -32.73 9.24 13.48
N GLU A 50 -32.71 9.76 12.26
CA GLU A 50 -33.58 10.89 11.85
C GLU A 50 -35.09 10.60 11.99
N ASP A 51 -35.46 9.34 11.86
CA ASP A 51 -36.87 8.89 12.01
C ASP A 51 -37.27 8.70 13.48
N GLY A 52 -36.37 8.98 14.44
CA GLY A 52 -36.62 8.84 15.86
C GLY A 52 -36.44 7.41 16.40
N THR A 53 -35.90 6.50 15.63
CA THR A 53 -35.57 5.13 16.03
C THR A 53 -34.11 5.02 16.51
N ALA A 54 -33.66 3.84 16.95
CA ALA A 54 -32.30 3.59 17.41
C ALA A 54 -31.49 2.72 16.43
N GLY A 55 -30.25 3.15 16.16
CA GLY A 55 -29.23 2.32 15.53
C GLY A 55 -28.20 1.90 16.59
N ILE A 56 -28.00 0.58 16.81
CA ILE A 56 -27.00 0.09 17.76
C ILE A 56 -25.62 0.20 17.13
N THR A 57 -24.70 0.91 17.82
CA THR A 57 -23.31 1.16 17.36
C THR A 57 -22.26 0.51 18.26
N GLY A 58 -22.66 -0.22 19.31
CA GLY A 58 -21.73 -0.95 20.14
C GLY A 58 -22.39 -1.82 21.20
N TYR A 59 -21.66 -2.86 21.63
CA TYR A 59 -22.05 -3.79 22.69
C TYR A 59 -20.95 -3.86 23.76
N LEU A 60 -21.34 -3.71 25.02
CA LEU A 60 -20.43 -3.66 26.17
C LEU A 60 -20.57 -4.89 27.08
N GLY A 61 -21.49 -5.82 26.78
CA GLY A 61 -21.71 -7.04 27.54
C GLY A 61 -20.69 -8.13 27.22
N ASP A 62 -20.78 -9.25 27.95
CA ASP A 62 -19.90 -10.42 27.85
C ASP A 62 -20.64 -11.72 27.46
N GLU A 63 -21.92 -11.60 27.09
CA GLU A 63 -22.70 -12.75 26.63
C GLU A 63 -22.20 -13.26 25.28
N THR A 64 -22.09 -14.57 25.15
CA THR A 64 -21.67 -15.23 23.90
C THR A 64 -22.84 -15.66 23.02
N ALA A 65 -24.04 -15.79 23.59
CA ALA A 65 -25.29 -16.07 22.89
C ALA A 65 -26.22 -14.87 23.12
N LEU A 66 -26.31 -13.96 22.14
CA LEU A 66 -26.94 -12.67 22.31
C LEU A 66 -28.30 -12.60 21.61
N VAL A 67 -29.30 -12.12 22.31
CA VAL A 67 -30.57 -11.68 21.73
C VAL A 67 -30.61 -10.14 21.79
N ILE A 68 -30.47 -9.49 20.64
CA ILE A 68 -30.51 -8.02 20.56
C ILE A 68 -31.94 -7.56 20.88
N PRO A 69 -32.16 -6.56 21.76
CA PRO A 69 -33.51 -6.10 22.10
C PRO A 69 -34.15 -5.36 20.90
N SER A 70 -35.46 -5.46 20.76
CA SER A 70 -36.20 -4.69 19.74
C SER A 70 -36.43 -3.24 20.13
N VAL A 71 -36.13 -2.86 21.36
CA VAL A 71 -36.26 -1.50 21.91
C VAL A 71 -35.08 -1.23 22.84
N VAL A 72 -34.45 -0.06 22.74
CA VAL A 72 -33.42 0.45 23.63
C VAL A 72 -33.84 1.83 24.11
N ASP A 73 -33.93 2.03 25.46
CA ASP A 73 -34.34 3.29 26.08
C ASP A 73 -35.65 3.88 25.47
N ASP A 74 -36.67 3.04 25.32
CA ASP A 74 -37.97 3.34 24.71
C ASP A 74 -37.95 3.64 23.19
N LEU A 75 -36.82 3.51 22.52
CA LEU A 75 -36.67 3.69 21.07
C LEU A 75 -36.66 2.35 20.35
N PRO A 76 -37.48 2.15 19.28
CA PRO A 76 -37.39 0.96 18.46
C PRO A 76 -36.01 0.81 17.80
N VAL A 77 -35.44 -0.40 17.84
CA VAL A 77 -34.17 -0.69 17.15
C VAL A 77 -34.47 -1.05 15.70
N THR A 78 -33.96 -0.23 14.76
CA THR A 78 -34.19 -0.40 13.32
C THR A 78 -32.93 -0.61 12.50
N ALA A 79 -31.74 -0.39 13.11
CA ALA A 79 -30.47 -0.61 12.45
C ALA A 79 -29.44 -1.23 13.42
N ILE A 80 -28.56 -2.07 12.86
CA ILE A 80 -27.28 -2.45 13.48
C ILE A 80 -26.23 -1.64 12.73
N GLY A 81 -25.60 -0.68 13.42
CA GLY A 81 -24.66 0.26 12.84
C GLY A 81 -23.30 -0.33 12.59
N ALA A 82 -22.46 0.43 11.89
CA ALA A 82 -21.12 0.02 11.51
C ALA A 82 -20.28 -0.33 12.75
N TYR A 83 -19.48 -1.42 12.63
CA TYR A 83 -18.59 -1.93 13.68
C TYR A 83 -19.24 -2.31 15.01
N ALA A 84 -20.57 -2.35 15.11
CA ALA A 84 -21.30 -2.49 16.38
C ALA A 84 -20.88 -3.71 17.21
N PHE A 85 -20.54 -4.82 16.57
CA PHE A 85 -20.11 -6.09 17.18
C PHE A 85 -18.79 -6.60 16.58
N GLU A 86 -17.97 -5.70 16.07
CA GLU A 86 -16.66 -6.05 15.52
C GLU A 86 -15.77 -6.73 16.59
N TYR A 87 -15.11 -7.83 16.22
CA TYR A 87 -14.31 -8.70 17.13
C TYR A 87 -15.07 -9.24 18.34
N ALA A 88 -16.41 -9.19 18.35
CA ALA A 88 -17.19 -9.69 19.49
C ALA A 88 -17.03 -11.22 19.64
N ALA A 89 -16.92 -11.70 20.89
CA ALA A 89 -16.78 -13.11 21.20
C ALA A 89 -18.14 -13.85 21.20
N LEU A 90 -19.02 -13.48 20.26
CA LEU A 90 -20.37 -14.05 20.12
C LEU A 90 -20.30 -15.40 19.42
N THR A 91 -21.08 -16.38 19.89
CA THR A 91 -21.26 -17.68 19.23
C THR A 91 -22.59 -17.76 18.48
N SER A 92 -23.59 -17.04 18.95
CA SER A 92 -24.90 -16.92 18.27
C SER A 92 -25.53 -15.55 18.51
N VAL A 93 -26.26 -15.06 17.51
CA VAL A 93 -26.98 -13.76 17.58
C VAL A 93 -28.39 -13.91 17.02
N VAL A 94 -29.35 -13.33 17.73
CA VAL A 94 -30.71 -13.12 17.23
C VAL A 94 -30.94 -11.62 17.03
N ILE A 95 -31.18 -11.21 15.79
CA ILE A 95 -31.50 -9.83 15.42
C ILE A 95 -33.04 -9.68 15.46
N PRO A 96 -33.57 -8.65 16.15
CA PRO A 96 -34.99 -8.51 16.37
C PRO A 96 -35.74 -8.05 15.11
N GLU A 97 -37.03 -8.36 15.06
CA GLU A 97 -37.94 -7.75 14.10
C GLU A 97 -37.97 -6.23 14.29
N GLY A 98 -38.04 -5.49 13.20
CA GLY A 98 -37.88 -4.03 13.14
C GLY A 98 -36.58 -3.60 12.51
N VAL A 99 -35.51 -4.39 12.65
CA VAL A 99 -34.22 -4.08 12.01
C VAL A 99 -34.33 -4.25 10.50
N THR A 100 -33.98 -3.21 9.77
CA THR A 100 -34.04 -3.14 8.30
C THR A 100 -32.63 -3.15 7.65
N VAL A 101 -31.61 -2.71 8.39
CA VAL A 101 -30.23 -2.59 7.91
C VAL A 101 -29.26 -3.19 8.91
N ILE A 102 -28.29 -3.97 8.42
CA ILE A 102 -27.06 -4.36 9.10
C ILE A 102 -25.93 -3.69 8.31
N ASP A 103 -25.25 -2.73 8.94
CA ASP A 103 -24.34 -1.81 8.26
C ASP A 103 -22.93 -2.39 8.07
N CYS A 104 -22.04 -1.57 7.51
CA CYS A 104 -20.66 -1.89 7.21
C CYS A 104 -19.95 -2.49 8.44
N GLU A 105 -19.28 -3.65 8.24
CA GLU A 105 -18.44 -4.32 9.25
C GLU A 105 -19.14 -4.60 10.60
N ALA A 106 -20.48 -4.59 10.65
CA ALA A 106 -21.24 -4.66 11.89
C ALA A 106 -20.88 -5.86 12.78
N PHE A 107 -20.49 -7.01 12.20
CA PHE A 107 -20.04 -8.23 12.89
C PHE A 107 -18.65 -8.68 12.39
N ALA A 108 -17.86 -7.76 11.83
CA ALA A 108 -16.56 -8.09 11.25
C ALA A 108 -15.66 -8.81 12.28
N ALA A 109 -14.98 -9.86 11.82
CA ALA A 109 -14.07 -10.67 12.64
C ALA A 109 -14.66 -11.21 13.96
N ALA A 110 -16.00 -11.35 14.05
CA ALA A 110 -16.64 -12.11 15.12
C ALA A 110 -16.38 -13.62 14.90
N SER A 111 -15.13 -14.03 15.05
CA SER A 111 -14.59 -15.33 14.64
C SER A 111 -15.17 -16.56 15.36
N ALA A 112 -15.97 -16.36 16.42
CA ALA A 112 -16.71 -17.41 17.11
C ALA A 112 -18.16 -17.54 16.67
N LEU A 113 -18.71 -16.58 15.84
CA LEU A 113 -20.11 -16.51 15.46
C LEU A 113 -20.46 -17.60 14.44
N LYS A 114 -21.21 -18.60 14.90
CA LYS A 114 -21.63 -19.77 14.10
C LYS A 114 -23.06 -19.71 13.62
N GLU A 115 -23.91 -19.05 14.38
CA GLU A 115 -25.35 -19.01 14.14
C GLU A 115 -25.88 -17.58 14.18
N ILE A 116 -26.70 -17.23 13.22
CA ILE A 116 -27.41 -15.96 13.19
C ILE A 116 -28.88 -16.16 12.78
N THR A 117 -29.77 -15.46 13.48
CA THR A 117 -31.17 -15.38 13.11
C THR A 117 -31.47 -13.96 12.63
N LEU A 118 -31.91 -13.83 11.39
CA LEU A 118 -32.21 -12.56 10.72
C LEU A 118 -33.70 -12.29 10.72
N PRO A 119 -34.14 -11.04 10.93
CA PRO A 119 -35.56 -10.68 10.96
C PRO A 119 -36.17 -10.64 9.55
N SER A 120 -37.48 -10.77 9.46
CA SER A 120 -38.23 -10.66 8.18
C SER A 120 -38.26 -9.23 7.63
N THR A 121 -37.97 -8.25 8.49
CA THR A 121 -37.91 -6.82 8.14
C THR A 121 -36.60 -6.40 7.46
N LEU A 122 -35.56 -7.24 7.50
CA LEU A 122 -34.25 -6.92 6.94
C LEU A 122 -34.32 -6.69 5.42
N ARG A 123 -33.69 -5.60 4.96
CA ARG A 123 -33.59 -5.20 3.55
C ARG A 123 -32.19 -5.20 3.02
N GLU A 124 -31.23 -4.84 3.86
CA GLU A 124 -29.84 -4.60 3.46
C GLU A 124 -28.86 -5.20 4.44
N ILE A 125 -27.81 -5.81 3.90
CA ILE A 125 -26.61 -6.24 4.60
C ILE A 125 -25.44 -5.50 3.93
N GLY A 126 -24.76 -4.67 4.71
CA GLY A 126 -23.71 -3.75 4.26
C GLY A 126 -22.39 -4.43 3.90
N GLU A 127 -21.44 -3.58 3.51
CA GLU A 127 -20.08 -3.97 3.17
C GLU A 127 -19.40 -4.67 4.37
N GLU A 128 -18.77 -5.83 4.11
CA GLU A 128 -18.00 -6.59 5.09
C GLU A 128 -18.76 -6.93 6.40
N ALA A 129 -20.09 -6.83 6.41
CA ALA A 129 -20.92 -6.94 7.61
C ALA A 129 -20.64 -8.21 8.45
N PHE A 130 -20.31 -9.33 7.81
CA PHE A 130 -19.99 -10.62 8.46
C PHE A 130 -18.62 -11.16 8.04
N ILE A 131 -17.70 -10.29 7.62
CA ILE A 131 -16.38 -10.74 7.19
C ILE A 131 -15.66 -11.50 8.32
N GLY A 132 -15.08 -12.67 8.00
CA GLY A 132 -14.31 -13.47 8.97
C GLY A 132 -15.11 -14.13 10.08
N CYS A 133 -16.43 -14.27 9.93
CA CYS A 133 -17.29 -15.00 10.86
C CYS A 133 -17.20 -16.52 10.66
N ALA A 134 -17.45 -17.29 11.73
CA ALA A 134 -17.46 -18.76 11.69
C ALA A 134 -18.80 -19.38 11.26
N LEU A 135 -19.66 -18.63 10.57
CA LEU A 135 -21.00 -19.06 10.15
C LEU A 135 -20.93 -20.34 9.32
N GLU A 136 -21.78 -21.34 9.67
CA GLU A 136 -21.83 -22.63 8.95
C GLU A 136 -22.99 -22.70 7.96
N LYS A 137 -24.09 -22.02 8.29
CA LYS A 137 -25.30 -21.96 7.46
C LYS A 137 -25.98 -20.62 7.66
N VAL A 138 -26.40 -19.98 6.56
CA VAL A 138 -27.15 -18.74 6.59
C VAL A 138 -28.43 -18.90 5.75
N THR A 139 -29.54 -18.42 6.28
CA THR A 139 -30.79 -18.26 5.53
C THR A 139 -31.17 -16.80 5.57
N LEU A 140 -31.05 -16.13 4.42
CA LEU A 140 -31.49 -14.74 4.30
C LEU A 140 -33.00 -14.68 4.25
N SER A 141 -33.57 -13.72 5.00
CA SER A 141 -35.03 -13.52 5.06
C SER A 141 -35.59 -13.04 3.71
N GLU A 142 -36.78 -13.46 3.38
CA GLU A 142 -37.54 -12.85 2.28
C GLU A 142 -37.74 -11.37 2.64
N GLY A 143 -37.24 -10.48 1.86
CA GLY A 143 -37.16 -9.04 2.14
C GLY A 143 -35.79 -8.45 1.90
N VAL A 144 -34.69 -9.23 2.04
CA VAL A 144 -33.36 -8.76 1.72
C VAL A 144 -33.24 -8.50 0.22
N GLU A 145 -32.88 -7.27 -0.12
CA GLU A 145 -32.75 -6.77 -1.49
C GLU A 145 -31.30 -6.57 -1.90
N THR A 146 -30.42 -6.24 -0.95
CA THR A 146 -29.01 -5.89 -1.22
C THR A 146 -28.05 -6.64 -0.30
N LEU A 147 -26.96 -7.16 -0.89
CA LEU A 147 -25.75 -7.62 -0.20
C LEU A 147 -24.59 -6.73 -0.63
N GLY A 148 -23.94 -6.08 0.33
CA GLY A 148 -22.77 -5.22 0.13
C GLY A 148 -21.52 -5.99 -0.31
N GLU A 149 -20.48 -5.25 -0.68
CA GLU A 149 -19.17 -5.81 -1.02
C GLU A 149 -18.65 -6.67 0.15
N ARG A 150 -18.16 -7.88 -0.14
CA ARG A 150 -17.54 -8.79 0.84
C ARG A 150 -18.39 -9.12 2.07
N ALA A 151 -19.72 -8.95 2.01
CA ALA A 151 -20.62 -9.07 3.16
C ALA A 151 -20.45 -10.36 3.98
N PHE A 152 -20.08 -11.49 3.37
CA PHE A 152 -19.77 -12.78 4.02
C PHE A 152 -18.37 -13.30 3.69
N ALA A 153 -17.44 -12.42 3.27
CA ALA A 153 -16.10 -12.84 2.92
C ALA A 153 -15.36 -13.45 4.12
N GLY A 154 -14.50 -14.47 3.88
CA GLY A 154 -13.77 -15.13 4.95
C GLY A 154 -14.63 -15.94 5.92
N CYS A 155 -15.88 -16.25 5.57
CA CYS A 155 -16.70 -17.20 6.31
C CYS A 155 -16.28 -18.64 5.93
N TRP A 156 -15.08 -19.07 6.34
CA TRP A 156 -14.44 -20.34 5.90
C TRP A 156 -15.29 -21.59 6.15
N ASN A 157 -16.17 -21.56 7.15
CA ASN A 157 -17.03 -22.69 7.52
C ASN A 157 -18.38 -22.67 6.82
N LEU A 158 -18.70 -21.65 6.00
CA LEU A 158 -20.00 -21.48 5.39
C LEU A 158 -20.23 -22.54 4.31
N LYS A 159 -21.13 -23.51 4.61
CA LYS A 159 -21.46 -24.62 3.71
C LYS A 159 -22.60 -24.31 2.79
N THR A 160 -23.59 -23.60 3.30
CA THR A 160 -24.83 -23.28 2.53
C THR A 160 -25.34 -21.90 2.87
N ILE A 161 -25.76 -21.18 1.85
CA ILE A 161 -26.53 -19.94 1.98
C ILE A 161 -27.79 -20.02 1.12
N THR A 162 -28.92 -19.58 1.68
CA THR A 162 -30.17 -19.46 0.93
C THR A 162 -30.42 -17.99 0.63
N LEU A 163 -30.45 -17.64 -0.66
CA LEU A 163 -30.74 -16.30 -1.14
C LEU A 163 -32.25 -16.14 -1.37
N PRO A 164 -32.86 -15.03 -0.94
CA PRO A 164 -34.29 -14.80 -1.10
C PRO A 164 -34.65 -14.38 -2.53
N ASN A 165 -35.94 -14.54 -2.87
CA ASN A 165 -36.46 -14.11 -4.16
C ASN A 165 -36.68 -12.59 -4.28
N THR A 166 -36.31 -11.84 -3.25
CA THR A 166 -36.31 -10.38 -3.24
C THR A 166 -34.95 -9.78 -3.56
N LEU A 167 -33.88 -10.58 -3.51
CA LEU A 167 -32.51 -10.11 -3.72
C LEU A 167 -32.33 -9.55 -5.15
N ARG A 168 -31.91 -8.29 -5.26
CA ARG A 168 -31.72 -7.54 -6.52
C ARG A 168 -30.27 -7.26 -6.82
N ARG A 169 -29.47 -6.94 -5.79
CA ARG A 169 -28.08 -6.52 -5.91
C ARG A 169 -27.16 -7.35 -5.05
N MET A 170 -25.98 -7.67 -5.60
CA MET A 170 -24.90 -8.37 -4.91
C MET A 170 -23.55 -7.70 -5.26
N GLY A 171 -22.81 -7.27 -4.24
CA GLY A 171 -21.50 -6.63 -4.37
C GLY A 171 -20.39 -7.59 -4.77
N TYR A 172 -19.20 -7.03 -4.99
CA TYR A 172 -17.99 -7.79 -5.26
C TYR A 172 -17.58 -8.64 -4.05
N GLY A 173 -17.13 -9.86 -4.30
CA GLY A 173 -16.53 -10.69 -3.26
C GLY A 173 -17.44 -11.09 -2.11
N VAL A 174 -18.78 -11.01 -2.27
CA VAL A 174 -19.73 -11.32 -1.17
C VAL A 174 -19.40 -12.61 -0.45
N PHE A 175 -18.93 -13.65 -1.17
CA PHE A 175 -18.53 -14.95 -0.63
C PHE A 175 -17.05 -15.26 -0.89
N ALA A 176 -16.19 -14.23 -0.96
CA ALA A 176 -14.75 -14.45 -1.07
C ALA A 176 -14.26 -15.31 0.09
N ASP A 177 -13.33 -16.23 -0.16
CA ASP A 177 -12.71 -17.10 0.86
C ASP A 177 -13.73 -17.93 1.71
N CYS A 178 -14.92 -18.23 1.16
CA CYS A 178 -15.87 -19.18 1.74
C CYS A 178 -15.56 -20.59 1.26
N ASP A 179 -14.46 -21.19 1.72
CA ASP A 179 -13.86 -22.42 1.16
C ASP A 179 -14.78 -23.67 1.20
N GLU A 180 -15.71 -23.70 2.13
CA GLU A 180 -16.66 -24.82 2.32
C GLU A 180 -17.99 -24.61 1.58
N LEU A 181 -18.17 -23.54 0.78
CA LEU A 181 -19.42 -23.24 0.10
C LEU A 181 -19.67 -24.21 -1.07
N TRP A 182 -20.69 -25.08 -0.94
CA TRP A 182 -20.97 -26.15 -1.90
C TRP A 182 -21.97 -25.81 -3.00
N GLY A 183 -22.75 -24.77 -2.85
CA GLY A 183 -23.77 -24.45 -3.82
C GLY A 183 -24.29 -23.04 -3.68
N LEU A 184 -24.58 -22.42 -4.82
CA LEU A 184 -25.12 -21.09 -4.91
C LEU A 184 -26.29 -21.07 -5.91
N ALA A 185 -27.48 -20.75 -5.43
CA ALA A 185 -28.66 -20.60 -6.26
C ALA A 185 -29.00 -19.11 -6.40
N LEU A 186 -28.77 -18.55 -7.59
CA LEU A 186 -29.03 -17.14 -7.89
C LEU A 186 -30.50 -16.96 -8.26
N PRO A 187 -31.28 -16.11 -7.54
CA PRO A 187 -32.70 -15.92 -7.78
C PRO A 187 -33.00 -15.14 -9.07
N ALA A 188 -34.25 -15.22 -9.51
CA ALA A 188 -34.70 -14.52 -10.72
C ALA A 188 -34.70 -12.99 -10.56
N SER A 189 -34.81 -12.49 -9.34
CA SER A 189 -34.80 -11.07 -9.01
C SER A 189 -33.41 -10.43 -9.06
N LEU A 190 -32.34 -11.23 -8.95
CA LEU A 190 -30.96 -10.75 -8.96
C LEU A 190 -30.60 -10.27 -10.37
N THR A 191 -30.46 -8.96 -10.52
CA THR A 191 -30.19 -8.30 -11.81
C THR A 191 -28.89 -7.49 -11.81
N GLU A 192 -28.34 -7.19 -10.62
CA GLU A 192 -27.14 -6.40 -10.46
C GLU A 192 -26.09 -7.20 -9.68
N ILE A 193 -24.94 -7.44 -10.30
CA ILE A 193 -23.77 -8.06 -9.66
C ILE A 193 -22.56 -7.20 -9.98
N ASP A 194 -21.92 -6.67 -8.93
CA ASP A 194 -20.75 -5.81 -9.03
C ASP A 194 -19.46 -6.67 -9.03
N GLY A 195 -19.11 -7.19 -10.19
CA GLY A 195 -17.93 -8.03 -10.38
C GLY A 195 -18.09 -9.46 -9.83
N ASN A 196 -16.96 -10.16 -9.62
CA ASN A 196 -16.96 -11.55 -9.18
C ASN A 196 -17.47 -11.68 -7.72
N PRO A 197 -18.60 -12.33 -7.46
CA PRO A 197 -19.14 -12.46 -6.10
C PRO A 197 -18.37 -13.47 -5.24
N ILE A 198 -17.50 -14.28 -5.84
CA ILE A 198 -16.76 -15.39 -5.20
C ILE A 198 -15.29 -15.45 -5.63
N PRO A 199 -14.53 -14.33 -5.60
CA PRO A 199 -13.10 -14.37 -5.87
C PRO A 199 -12.39 -15.21 -4.81
N ALA A 200 -11.32 -15.89 -5.20
CA ALA A 200 -10.49 -16.75 -4.35
C ALA A 200 -11.08 -18.13 -3.95
N ILE A 201 -12.38 -18.38 -4.05
CA ILE A 201 -12.88 -19.76 -3.97
C ILE A 201 -12.40 -20.53 -5.20
N PRO A 202 -11.92 -21.80 -5.04
CA PRO A 202 -11.59 -22.65 -6.18
C PRO A 202 -12.87 -23.04 -6.95
N LEU A 203 -13.36 -22.11 -7.77
CA LEU A 203 -14.48 -22.33 -8.67
C LEU A 203 -14.04 -23.30 -9.77
N SER A 204 -14.09 -24.59 -9.48
CA SER A 204 -13.80 -25.61 -10.47
C SER A 204 -14.89 -25.65 -11.55
N GLN A 205 -14.56 -26.18 -12.73
CA GLN A 205 -15.56 -26.49 -13.75
C GLN A 205 -16.70 -27.33 -13.18
N HIS A 206 -16.41 -28.18 -12.18
CA HIS A 206 -17.40 -28.98 -11.47
C HIS A 206 -18.40 -28.10 -10.70
N PHE A 207 -17.95 -27.03 -10.04
CA PHE A 207 -18.83 -26.08 -9.34
C PHE A 207 -19.77 -25.39 -10.32
N PHE A 208 -19.26 -24.88 -11.43
CA PHE A 208 -20.08 -24.26 -12.48
C PHE A 208 -21.12 -25.23 -13.04
N ALA A 209 -20.74 -26.49 -13.27
CA ALA A 209 -21.64 -27.50 -13.84
C ALA A 209 -22.68 -28.00 -12.85
N ASN A 210 -22.34 -28.13 -11.55
CA ASN A 210 -23.16 -28.88 -10.60
C ASN A 210 -23.69 -28.08 -9.43
N SER A 211 -23.05 -26.98 -9.06
CA SER A 211 -23.32 -26.25 -7.81
C SER A 211 -23.84 -24.83 -8.02
N LEU A 212 -23.44 -24.15 -9.10
CA LEU A 212 -23.99 -22.84 -9.46
C LEU A 212 -25.30 -23.04 -10.24
N ARG A 213 -26.37 -22.41 -9.78
CA ARG A 213 -27.69 -22.44 -10.42
C ARG A 213 -28.18 -21.03 -10.63
N ILE A 214 -28.79 -20.78 -11.77
CA ILE A 214 -29.52 -19.53 -12.04
C ILE A 214 -30.99 -19.89 -12.16
N ALA A 215 -31.86 -19.12 -11.52
CA ALA A 215 -33.29 -19.30 -11.68
C ALA A 215 -33.70 -19.19 -13.15
N PRO A 216 -34.57 -20.09 -13.69
CA PRO A 216 -34.87 -20.15 -15.12
C PRO A 216 -35.45 -18.85 -15.73
N ASN A 217 -36.01 -17.99 -14.87
CA ASN A 217 -36.62 -16.73 -15.29
C ASN A 217 -35.74 -15.51 -15.03
N ASN A 218 -34.44 -15.69 -14.70
CA ASN A 218 -33.56 -14.55 -14.55
C ASN A 218 -33.35 -13.86 -15.91
N PRO A 219 -33.65 -12.54 -16.01
CA PRO A 219 -33.66 -11.85 -17.30
C PRO A 219 -32.25 -11.45 -17.78
N VAL A 220 -31.24 -11.45 -16.91
CA VAL A 220 -29.92 -10.86 -17.15
C VAL A 220 -28.81 -11.90 -17.11
N LEU A 221 -28.86 -12.84 -16.13
CA LEU A 221 -27.79 -13.79 -15.86
C LEU A 221 -27.88 -15.02 -16.76
N ARG A 222 -26.71 -15.49 -17.24
CA ARG A 222 -26.58 -16.77 -17.95
C ARG A 222 -25.20 -17.40 -17.68
N ILE A 223 -25.12 -18.71 -17.84
CA ILE A 223 -23.85 -19.43 -17.81
C ILE A 223 -23.52 -19.85 -19.25
N GLU A 224 -22.35 -19.45 -19.74
CA GLU A 224 -21.86 -19.79 -21.06
C GLU A 224 -20.34 -20.00 -21.02
N ASN A 225 -19.81 -21.03 -21.67
CA ASN A 225 -18.38 -21.36 -21.72
C ASN A 225 -17.69 -21.37 -20.34
N GLN A 226 -18.39 -21.88 -19.31
CA GLN A 226 -17.92 -21.91 -17.91
C GLN A 226 -17.66 -20.51 -17.31
N MET A 227 -18.40 -19.53 -17.77
CA MET A 227 -18.44 -18.17 -17.24
C MET A 227 -19.88 -17.82 -16.83
N LEU A 228 -20.00 -17.07 -15.74
CA LEU A 228 -21.23 -16.37 -15.38
C LEU A 228 -21.22 -15.01 -16.07
N LEU A 229 -22.24 -14.74 -16.83
CA LEU A 229 -22.41 -13.51 -17.59
C LEU A 229 -23.63 -12.75 -17.08
N ALA A 230 -23.52 -11.42 -17.03
CA ALA A 230 -24.63 -10.51 -16.79
C ALA A 230 -24.73 -9.53 -17.96
N GLY A 231 -25.78 -9.68 -18.79
CA GLY A 231 -25.91 -8.89 -20.01
C GLY A 231 -24.70 -9.08 -20.95
N ASP A 232 -23.93 -8.00 -21.13
CA ASP A 232 -22.72 -7.94 -21.94
C ASP A 232 -21.40 -7.97 -21.12
N THR A 233 -21.49 -8.36 -19.85
CA THR A 233 -20.36 -8.39 -18.93
C THR A 233 -20.02 -9.81 -18.46
N VAL A 234 -18.74 -10.20 -18.47
CA VAL A 234 -18.24 -11.40 -17.77
C VAL A 234 -18.13 -11.08 -16.29
N ILE A 235 -18.89 -11.79 -15.45
CA ILE A 235 -18.88 -11.60 -13.99
C ILE A 235 -17.81 -12.47 -13.33
N CYS A 236 -17.79 -13.76 -13.65
CA CYS A 236 -16.74 -14.66 -13.18
C CYS A 236 -16.57 -15.88 -14.10
N ALA A 237 -15.40 -16.49 -14.07
CA ALA A 237 -15.07 -17.71 -14.82
C ALA A 237 -14.65 -18.85 -13.89
N ALA A 238 -14.75 -20.09 -14.37
CA ALA A 238 -14.22 -21.25 -13.67
C ALA A 238 -12.69 -21.11 -13.50
N ARG A 239 -12.20 -21.33 -12.29
CA ARG A 239 -10.77 -21.10 -11.95
C ARG A 239 -9.81 -22.09 -12.59
N ASP A 240 -10.24 -23.32 -12.81
CA ASP A 240 -9.43 -24.42 -13.39
C ASP A 240 -9.51 -24.51 -14.92
N VAL A 241 -10.14 -23.54 -15.57
CA VAL A 241 -10.17 -23.44 -17.04
C VAL A 241 -8.81 -22.95 -17.55
N ARG A 242 -8.31 -23.58 -18.63
CA ARG A 242 -6.99 -23.21 -19.20
C ARG A 242 -7.10 -22.35 -20.44
N ASP A 243 -8.03 -22.69 -21.32
CA ASP A 243 -8.28 -21.98 -22.57
C ASP A 243 -9.69 -21.42 -22.54
N VAL A 244 -9.82 -20.12 -22.69
CA VAL A 244 -11.10 -19.41 -22.61
C VAL A 244 -11.34 -18.65 -23.91
N THR A 245 -12.54 -18.82 -24.46
CA THR A 245 -13.08 -17.94 -25.50
C THR A 245 -14.28 -17.20 -24.91
N VAL A 246 -14.13 -15.89 -24.73
CA VAL A 246 -15.21 -15.01 -24.29
C VAL A 246 -16.22 -14.88 -25.45
N PRO A 247 -17.55 -15.04 -25.18
CA PRO A 247 -18.57 -15.00 -26.23
C PRO A 247 -18.65 -13.65 -26.95
N GLU A 248 -19.11 -13.70 -28.21
CA GLU A 248 -19.42 -12.49 -28.97
C GLU A 248 -20.51 -11.65 -28.28
N GLY A 249 -20.44 -10.33 -28.41
CA GLY A 249 -21.36 -9.39 -27.81
C GLY A 249 -21.03 -9.01 -26.36
N ILE A 250 -19.95 -9.55 -25.79
CA ILE A 250 -19.40 -9.09 -24.51
C ILE A 250 -18.60 -7.81 -24.75
N THR A 251 -18.89 -6.76 -23.97
CA THR A 251 -18.19 -5.47 -24.04
C THR A 251 -17.29 -5.23 -22.82
N THR A 252 -17.50 -5.99 -21.74
CA THR A 252 -16.77 -5.79 -20.48
C THR A 252 -16.33 -7.10 -19.84
N ILE A 253 -15.05 -7.18 -19.46
CA ILE A 253 -14.58 -8.16 -18.48
C ILE A 253 -14.69 -7.51 -17.10
N GLY A 254 -15.58 -8.05 -16.27
CA GLY A 254 -15.93 -7.47 -14.96
C GLY A 254 -14.81 -7.55 -13.93
N ARG A 255 -14.98 -6.82 -12.83
CA ARG A 255 -14.04 -6.78 -11.71
C ARG A 255 -13.76 -8.19 -11.16
N GLY A 256 -12.49 -8.58 -11.15
CA GLY A 256 -12.03 -9.88 -10.65
C GLY A 256 -12.57 -11.10 -11.43
N ALA A 257 -13.06 -10.94 -12.65
CA ALA A 257 -13.75 -12.00 -13.39
C ALA A 257 -12.92 -13.29 -13.52
N PHE A 258 -11.60 -13.19 -13.69
CA PHE A 258 -10.65 -14.29 -13.74
C PHE A 258 -9.66 -14.29 -12.58
N TYR A 259 -10.01 -13.66 -11.46
CA TYR A 259 -9.11 -13.53 -10.30
C TYR A 259 -8.50 -14.89 -9.89
N SER A 260 -7.16 -14.97 -9.90
CA SER A 260 -6.39 -16.19 -9.60
C SER A 260 -6.77 -17.44 -10.43
N ALA A 261 -7.34 -17.26 -11.62
CA ALA A 261 -7.66 -18.39 -12.51
C ALA A 261 -6.39 -19.02 -13.11
N GLN A 262 -6.47 -20.33 -13.39
CA GLN A 262 -5.38 -21.10 -14.02
C GLN A 262 -5.36 -20.96 -15.53
N VAL A 263 -5.96 -19.91 -16.05
CA VAL A 263 -6.07 -19.66 -17.48
C VAL A 263 -4.69 -19.45 -18.11
N GLU A 264 -4.45 -20.16 -19.23
CA GLU A 264 -3.22 -20.06 -20.01
C GLU A 264 -3.39 -19.17 -21.25
N ARG A 265 -4.57 -19.20 -21.87
CA ARG A 265 -4.91 -18.42 -23.07
C ARG A 265 -6.32 -17.88 -23.00
N VAL A 266 -6.47 -16.61 -23.36
CA VAL A 266 -7.77 -15.92 -23.41
C VAL A 266 -7.95 -15.31 -24.80
N THR A 267 -9.07 -15.66 -25.44
CA THR A 267 -9.54 -15.01 -26.67
C THR A 267 -10.69 -14.09 -26.32
N LEU A 268 -10.51 -12.81 -26.59
CA LEU A 268 -11.49 -11.76 -26.35
C LEU A 268 -12.22 -11.41 -27.64
N PRO A 269 -13.53 -11.08 -27.61
CA PRO A 269 -14.29 -10.76 -28.81
C PRO A 269 -13.97 -9.34 -29.31
N GLU A 270 -14.13 -9.13 -30.61
CA GLU A 270 -14.20 -7.78 -31.15
C GLU A 270 -15.44 -7.08 -30.57
N GLY A 271 -15.27 -5.82 -30.20
CA GLY A 271 -16.33 -5.06 -29.48
C GLY A 271 -16.13 -4.98 -27.96
N LEU A 272 -15.18 -5.74 -27.38
CA LEU A 272 -14.78 -5.54 -25.98
C LEU A 272 -14.13 -4.16 -25.82
N THR A 273 -14.65 -3.36 -24.90
CA THR A 273 -14.18 -1.99 -24.67
C THR A 273 -13.49 -1.80 -23.32
N ASN A 274 -13.78 -2.66 -22.35
CA ASN A 274 -13.34 -2.46 -20.97
C ASN A 274 -12.89 -3.76 -20.30
N ILE A 275 -11.71 -3.74 -19.69
CA ILE A 275 -11.22 -4.75 -18.75
C ILE A 275 -11.14 -4.05 -17.39
N GLN A 276 -12.00 -4.46 -16.45
CA GLN A 276 -12.14 -3.79 -15.15
C GLN A 276 -11.04 -4.19 -14.17
N LYS A 277 -11.05 -3.51 -13.00
CA LYS A 277 -10.14 -3.73 -11.88
C LYS A 277 -9.99 -5.23 -11.55
N GLU A 278 -8.75 -5.68 -11.34
CA GLU A 278 -8.40 -7.05 -10.91
C GLU A 278 -8.88 -8.17 -11.86
N ALA A 279 -9.32 -7.86 -13.07
CA ALA A 279 -9.99 -8.82 -13.96
C ALA A 279 -9.20 -10.12 -14.17
N PHE A 280 -7.88 -10.06 -14.32
CA PHE A 280 -6.95 -11.20 -14.46
C PHE A 280 -5.89 -11.22 -13.36
N ASN A 281 -6.11 -10.52 -12.23
CA ASN A 281 -5.15 -10.48 -11.14
C ASN A 281 -4.82 -11.90 -10.65
N GLY A 282 -3.52 -12.20 -10.49
CA GLY A 282 -3.05 -13.52 -10.02
C GLY A 282 -3.23 -14.65 -11.01
N CYS A 283 -3.48 -14.38 -12.30
CA CYS A 283 -3.47 -15.41 -13.36
C CYS A 283 -2.03 -15.83 -13.68
N PHE A 284 -1.36 -16.52 -12.75
CA PHE A 284 0.05 -16.90 -12.85
C PHE A 284 0.39 -17.74 -14.11
N ALA A 285 -0.59 -18.45 -14.63
CA ALA A 285 -0.42 -19.33 -15.81
C ALA A 285 -0.69 -18.62 -17.14
N LEU A 286 -1.24 -17.40 -17.15
CA LEU A 286 -1.63 -16.66 -18.35
C LEU A 286 -0.39 -16.35 -19.21
N ARG A 287 -0.34 -16.93 -20.40
CA ARG A 287 0.78 -16.79 -21.35
C ARG A 287 0.47 -15.82 -22.47
N SER A 288 -0.78 -15.78 -22.89
CA SER A 288 -1.21 -14.91 -23.98
C SER A 288 -2.66 -14.45 -23.82
N VAL A 289 -2.88 -13.20 -24.15
CA VAL A 289 -4.20 -12.59 -24.30
C VAL A 289 -4.18 -11.73 -25.56
N SER A 290 -5.16 -11.95 -26.45
CA SER A 290 -5.32 -11.12 -27.65
C SER A 290 -6.31 -10.01 -27.34
N LEU A 291 -5.80 -8.79 -27.19
CA LEU A 291 -6.61 -7.62 -26.95
C LEU A 291 -7.19 -7.09 -28.27
N PRO A 292 -8.51 -6.86 -28.38
CA PRO A 292 -9.13 -6.37 -29.61
C PRO A 292 -8.89 -4.87 -29.81
N GLU A 293 -8.95 -4.39 -31.07
CA GLU A 293 -8.77 -2.97 -31.41
C GLU A 293 -9.83 -2.04 -30.79
N SER A 294 -10.98 -2.61 -30.40
CA SER A 294 -12.05 -1.86 -29.72
C SER A 294 -11.76 -1.51 -28.25
N LEU A 295 -10.72 -2.12 -27.63
CA LEU A 295 -10.42 -1.94 -26.21
C LEU A 295 -9.98 -0.50 -25.91
N GLN A 296 -10.66 0.14 -24.95
CA GLN A 296 -10.43 1.54 -24.56
C GLN A 296 -9.80 1.67 -23.18
N SER A 297 -10.08 0.74 -22.26
CA SER A 297 -9.59 0.85 -20.88
C SER A 297 -9.17 -0.50 -20.29
N ILE A 298 -8.08 -0.46 -19.52
CA ILE A 298 -7.58 -1.52 -18.66
C ILE A 298 -7.54 -0.97 -17.24
N GLY A 299 -8.28 -1.58 -16.31
CA GLY A 299 -8.45 -1.11 -14.94
C GLY A 299 -7.25 -1.43 -14.02
N ASP A 300 -7.37 -0.96 -12.77
CA ASP A 300 -6.34 -1.17 -11.75
C ASP A 300 -6.08 -2.65 -11.52
N SER A 301 -4.81 -3.02 -11.36
CA SER A 301 -4.34 -4.39 -11.12
C SER A 301 -4.91 -5.44 -12.08
N ALA A 302 -5.36 -5.05 -13.28
CA ALA A 302 -6.09 -5.95 -14.18
C ALA A 302 -5.28 -7.18 -14.60
N PHE A 303 -3.96 -7.08 -14.78
CA PHE A 303 -3.03 -8.17 -15.10
C PHE A 303 -1.91 -8.31 -14.06
N ASP A 304 -2.13 -7.76 -12.84
CA ASP A 304 -1.16 -7.87 -11.77
C ASP A 304 -0.86 -9.34 -11.44
N TRP A 305 0.43 -9.66 -11.21
CA TRP A 305 0.95 -11.02 -10.97
C TRP A 305 0.73 -12.03 -12.11
N CYS A 306 0.48 -11.58 -13.34
CA CYS A 306 0.45 -12.46 -14.52
C CYS A 306 1.88 -12.84 -14.95
N ARG A 307 2.62 -13.56 -14.10
CA ARG A 307 4.08 -13.84 -14.26
C ARG A 307 4.46 -14.61 -15.52
N SER A 308 3.53 -15.35 -16.13
CA SER A 308 3.77 -16.09 -17.38
C SER A 308 3.49 -15.27 -18.64
N LEU A 309 2.91 -14.06 -18.50
CA LEU A 309 2.63 -13.15 -19.61
C LEU A 309 3.92 -12.45 -20.04
N THR A 310 4.59 -12.98 -21.06
CA THR A 310 5.90 -12.49 -21.52
C THR A 310 5.81 -11.48 -22.65
N GLU A 311 4.66 -11.38 -23.29
CA GLU A 311 4.39 -10.45 -24.38
C GLU A 311 2.92 -10.04 -24.41
N ILE A 312 2.66 -8.80 -24.77
CA ILE A 312 1.32 -8.26 -24.98
C ILE A 312 1.36 -7.18 -26.05
N THR A 313 0.35 -7.18 -26.92
CA THR A 313 0.14 -6.08 -27.88
C THR A 313 -1.01 -5.23 -27.38
N LEU A 314 -0.72 -3.98 -27.04
CA LEU A 314 -1.72 -3.01 -26.65
C LEU A 314 -2.31 -2.34 -27.90
N PRO A 315 -3.65 -2.32 -28.08
CA PRO A 315 -4.27 -1.79 -29.29
C PRO A 315 -4.21 -0.26 -29.36
N GLU A 316 -4.19 0.29 -30.58
CA GLU A 316 -4.16 1.74 -30.80
C GLU A 316 -5.48 2.47 -30.40
N GLY A 317 -6.53 1.73 -30.00
CA GLY A 317 -7.75 2.29 -29.37
C GLY A 317 -7.66 2.55 -27.88
N LEU A 318 -6.62 2.02 -27.20
CA LEU A 318 -6.49 2.07 -25.74
C LEU A 318 -6.16 3.49 -25.26
N ARG A 319 -6.97 4.01 -24.32
CA ARG A 319 -6.85 5.36 -23.76
C ARG A 319 -6.34 5.38 -22.34
N THR A 320 -6.73 4.38 -21.52
CA THR A 320 -6.39 4.36 -20.09
C THR A 320 -5.82 3.03 -19.66
N ILE A 321 -4.77 3.09 -18.83
CA ILE A 321 -4.18 1.97 -18.09
C ILE A 321 -4.19 2.36 -16.60
N GLY A 322 -4.85 1.55 -15.76
CA GLY A 322 -5.01 1.80 -14.32
C GLY A 322 -3.74 1.60 -13.50
N CYS A 323 -3.86 1.91 -12.20
CA CYS A 323 -2.77 1.70 -11.25
C CYS A 323 -2.43 0.20 -11.14
N HIS A 324 -1.12 -0.12 -11.10
CA HIS A 324 -0.62 -1.50 -10.97
C HIS A 324 -1.14 -2.49 -12.03
N ALA A 325 -1.66 -1.99 -13.17
CA ALA A 325 -2.38 -2.81 -14.15
C ALA A 325 -1.57 -3.99 -14.69
N PHE A 326 -0.26 -3.86 -14.80
CA PHE A 326 0.68 -4.89 -15.25
C PHE A 326 1.83 -5.09 -14.24
N GLU A 327 1.57 -4.90 -12.94
CA GLU A 327 2.59 -5.14 -11.93
C GLU A 327 3.02 -6.61 -11.92
N SER A 328 4.31 -6.86 -11.73
CA SER A 328 4.87 -8.22 -11.56
C SER A 328 4.50 -9.21 -12.68
N THR A 329 4.40 -8.74 -13.92
CA THR A 329 4.24 -9.61 -15.09
C THR A 329 5.59 -10.16 -15.58
N GLY A 330 5.55 -11.04 -16.59
CA GLY A 330 6.75 -11.60 -17.22
C GLY A 330 7.19 -10.84 -18.48
N LEU A 331 6.67 -9.65 -18.74
CA LEU A 331 6.90 -8.89 -19.97
C LEU A 331 8.39 -8.62 -20.20
N THR A 332 8.86 -8.82 -21.42
CA THR A 332 10.26 -8.58 -21.83
C THR A 332 10.43 -7.31 -22.67
N ALA A 333 9.38 -6.90 -23.37
CA ALA A 333 9.33 -5.64 -24.11
C ALA A 333 7.92 -5.07 -24.06
N LEU A 334 7.81 -3.75 -24.12
CA LEU A 334 6.54 -3.03 -24.06
C LEU A 334 6.51 -1.88 -25.05
N LYS A 335 5.43 -1.81 -25.83
CA LYS A 335 5.13 -0.64 -26.65
C LYS A 335 3.77 -0.08 -26.22
N LEU A 336 3.75 1.13 -25.72
CA LEU A 336 2.52 1.85 -25.38
C LEU A 336 1.94 2.51 -26.63
N PRO A 337 0.60 2.47 -26.85
CA PRO A 337 -0.04 3.05 -28.03
C PRO A 337 -0.06 4.57 -27.99
N GLU A 338 -0.04 5.22 -29.15
CA GLU A 338 -0.07 6.68 -29.28
C GLU A 338 -1.41 7.31 -28.82
N SER A 339 -2.48 6.51 -28.72
CA SER A 339 -3.79 6.91 -28.22
C SER A 339 -3.86 7.07 -26.71
N LEU A 340 -2.83 6.61 -25.97
CA LEU A 340 -2.86 6.54 -24.51
C LEU A 340 -2.88 7.96 -23.91
N GLU A 341 -3.90 8.22 -23.09
CA GLU A 341 -4.17 9.49 -22.43
C GLU A 341 -3.74 9.48 -20.97
N GLU A 342 -3.98 8.36 -20.27
CA GLU A 342 -3.72 8.22 -18.84
C GLU A 342 -3.04 6.88 -18.53
N VAL A 343 -2.05 6.95 -17.64
CA VAL A 343 -1.38 5.77 -17.06
C VAL A 343 -1.35 5.94 -15.55
N GLY A 344 -1.80 4.90 -14.84
CA GLY A 344 -1.84 4.89 -13.38
C GLY A 344 -0.47 4.69 -12.72
N HIS A 345 -0.43 4.94 -11.43
CA HIS A 345 0.76 4.71 -10.61
C HIS A 345 1.17 3.24 -10.63
N GLY A 346 2.46 2.97 -10.67
CA GLY A 346 2.98 1.61 -10.65
C GLY A 346 2.51 0.71 -11.78
N ALA A 347 1.98 1.26 -12.88
CA ALA A 347 1.32 0.47 -13.93
C ALA A 347 2.16 -0.71 -14.44
N PHE A 348 3.50 -0.59 -14.42
CA PHE A 348 4.46 -1.62 -14.83
C PHE A 348 5.49 -1.91 -13.72
N LEU A 349 5.13 -1.70 -12.46
CA LEU A 349 5.98 -1.94 -11.30
C LEU A 349 6.47 -3.39 -11.24
N SER A 350 7.72 -3.61 -10.84
CA SER A 350 8.33 -4.94 -10.64
C SER A 350 8.29 -5.87 -11.87
N ASN A 351 8.31 -5.31 -13.07
CA ASN A 351 8.53 -6.10 -14.30
C ASN A 351 10.03 -6.35 -14.48
N GLU A 352 10.58 -7.25 -13.65
CA GLU A 352 12.02 -7.49 -13.54
C GLU A 352 12.70 -7.87 -14.87
N LYS A 353 11.94 -8.50 -15.80
CA LYS A 353 12.44 -8.97 -17.11
C LYS A 353 12.25 -7.97 -18.25
N LEU A 354 11.64 -6.83 -17.98
CA LEU A 354 11.37 -5.82 -19.00
C LEU A 354 12.68 -5.16 -19.43
N GLN A 355 13.05 -5.31 -20.71
CA GLN A 355 14.33 -4.82 -21.25
C GLN A 355 14.18 -3.54 -22.06
N GLU A 356 13.08 -3.40 -22.80
CA GLU A 356 12.84 -2.26 -23.67
C GLU A 356 11.41 -1.72 -23.55
N VAL A 357 11.29 -0.40 -23.51
CA VAL A 357 9.99 0.30 -23.47
C VAL A 357 9.96 1.40 -24.52
N THR A 358 8.86 1.43 -25.29
CA THR A 358 8.54 2.54 -26.19
C THR A 358 7.34 3.30 -25.64
N LEU A 359 7.54 4.57 -25.32
CA LEU A 359 6.52 5.47 -24.77
C LEU A 359 5.82 6.27 -25.88
N PRO A 360 4.51 6.64 -25.72
CA PRO A 360 3.80 7.47 -26.69
C PRO A 360 4.34 8.90 -26.70
N LYS A 361 4.43 9.51 -27.86
CA LYS A 361 5.06 10.83 -28.08
C LYS A 361 4.36 11.98 -27.32
N ASN A 362 3.10 11.81 -26.98
CA ASN A 362 2.29 12.82 -26.32
C ASN A 362 2.27 12.71 -24.79
N LEU A 363 2.93 11.69 -24.21
CA LEU A 363 2.99 11.51 -22.77
C LEU A 363 3.76 12.69 -22.12
N ARG A 364 3.11 13.36 -21.16
CA ARG A 364 3.69 14.52 -20.46
C ARG A 364 4.23 14.17 -19.08
N VAL A 365 3.72 13.10 -18.48
CA VAL A 365 4.06 12.69 -17.13
C VAL A 365 4.40 11.20 -17.12
N ILE A 366 5.54 10.84 -16.54
CA ILE A 366 5.81 9.45 -16.10
C ILE A 366 5.32 9.37 -14.66
N PRO A 367 4.26 8.59 -14.36
CA PRO A 367 3.68 8.51 -13.03
C PRO A 367 4.61 7.93 -11.96
N ILE A 368 4.20 8.10 -10.69
CA ILE A 368 4.88 7.51 -9.53
C ILE A 368 5.03 6.00 -9.74
N ASP A 369 6.23 5.46 -9.45
CA ASP A 369 6.58 4.04 -9.48
C ASP A 369 6.31 3.32 -10.84
N MET A 370 6.08 4.04 -11.94
CA MET A 370 5.63 3.44 -13.21
C MET A 370 6.50 2.26 -13.66
N PHE A 371 7.84 2.36 -13.52
CA PHE A 371 8.81 1.32 -13.85
C PHE A 371 9.69 0.95 -12.65
N TYR A 372 9.19 1.17 -11.43
CA TYR A 372 9.92 0.79 -10.22
C TYR A 372 10.28 -0.70 -10.24
N GLY A 373 11.54 -1.04 -10.02
CA GLY A 373 11.99 -2.44 -9.94
C GLY A 373 12.08 -3.18 -11.28
N CYS A 374 12.02 -2.48 -12.43
CA CYS A 374 12.32 -3.06 -13.74
C CYS A 374 13.83 -3.24 -13.88
N SER A 375 14.39 -4.22 -13.17
CA SER A 375 15.84 -4.36 -12.96
C SER A 375 16.64 -4.66 -14.23
N GLU A 376 16.03 -5.30 -15.23
CA GLU A 376 16.63 -5.59 -16.54
C GLU A 376 16.30 -4.52 -17.60
N LEU A 377 15.66 -3.39 -17.24
CA LEU A 377 15.35 -2.35 -18.21
C LEU A 377 16.64 -1.65 -18.69
N GLU A 378 17.01 -1.93 -19.93
CA GLU A 378 18.23 -1.39 -20.56
C GLU A 378 17.95 -0.13 -21.36
N LYS A 379 16.76 -0.04 -21.96
CA LYS A 379 16.45 1.00 -22.94
C LYS A 379 15.05 1.57 -22.77
N VAL A 380 14.99 2.89 -22.63
CA VAL A 380 13.77 3.69 -22.68
C VAL A 380 14.04 4.97 -23.47
N VAL A 381 13.13 5.30 -24.37
CA VAL A 381 13.16 6.58 -25.10
C VAL A 381 12.06 7.45 -24.51
N LEU A 382 12.46 8.54 -23.85
CA LEU A 382 11.53 9.49 -23.27
C LEU A 382 10.90 10.37 -24.37
N PRO A 383 9.60 10.68 -24.28
CA PRO A 383 8.92 11.51 -25.28
C PRO A 383 9.37 12.98 -25.20
N GLU A 384 9.48 13.66 -26.34
CA GLU A 384 9.92 15.06 -26.43
C GLU A 384 9.03 16.04 -25.64
N LYS A 385 7.75 15.68 -25.41
CA LYS A 385 6.78 16.50 -24.67
C LYS A 385 6.74 16.21 -23.17
N LEU A 386 7.64 15.36 -22.67
CA LEU A 386 7.68 15.02 -21.26
C LEU A 386 8.00 16.26 -20.41
N GLU A 387 7.18 16.51 -19.43
CA GLU A 387 7.29 17.64 -18.50
C GLU A 387 7.70 17.17 -17.09
N ARG A 388 7.26 15.97 -16.68
CA ARG A 388 7.44 15.50 -15.30
C ARG A 388 7.82 14.02 -15.23
N LEU A 389 8.83 13.75 -14.42
CA LEU A 389 9.11 12.40 -13.91
C LEU A 389 8.76 12.39 -12.42
N GLU A 390 7.72 11.67 -12.06
CA GLU A 390 7.24 11.61 -10.69
C GLU A 390 8.12 10.72 -9.80
N ALA A 391 7.78 10.64 -8.51
CA ALA A 391 8.61 9.91 -7.54
C ALA A 391 8.83 8.45 -7.95
N SER A 392 10.07 7.98 -7.79
CA SER A 392 10.51 6.60 -8.04
C SER A 392 10.22 6.05 -9.45
N ALA A 393 9.93 6.91 -10.43
CA ALA A 393 9.46 6.50 -11.77
C ALA A 393 10.32 5.42 -12.45
N PHE A 394 11.65 5.43 -12.25
CA PHE A 394 12.63 4.45 -12.72
C PHE A 394 13.50 3.90 -11.57
N ALA A 395 13.02 3.98 -10.34
CA ALA A 395 13.82 3.48 -9.21
C ALA A 395 14.09 1.97 -9.35
N PHE A 396 15.31 1.55 -9.02
CA PHE A 396 15.76 0.15 -9.11
C PHE A 396 15.84 -0.43 -10.54
N CYS A 397 15.90 0.43 -11.58
CA CYS A 397 16.24 0.03 -12.94
C CYS A 397 17.77 -0.09 -13.08
N GLU A 398 18.35 -1.14 -12.50
CA GLU A 398 19.80 -1.28 -12.35
C GLU A 398 20.53 -1.45 -13.70
N ALA A 399 19.86 -2.02 -14.71
CA ALA A 399 20.39 -2.18 -16.07
C ALA A 399 20.29 -0.91 -16.93
N LEU A 400 19.56 0.12 -16.48
CA LEU A 400 19.39 1.38 -17.22
C LEU A 400 20.70 2.18 -17.14
N THR A 401 21.52 2.07 -18.18
CA THR A 401 22.87 2.68 -18.25
C THR A 401 22.89 3.98 -19.03
N GLU A 402 21.83 4.30 -19.75
CA GLU A 402 21.71 5.52 -20.55
C GLU A 402 20.26 6.02 -20.50
N ILE A 403 20.07 7.31 -20.32
CA ILE A 403 18.77 7.98 -20.42
C ILE A 403 18.98 9.44 -20.84
N ASP A 404 18.23 9.87 -21.86
CA ASP A 404 18.26 11.24 -22.34
C ASP A 404 17.02 11.98 -21.86
N LEU A 405 17.20 12.99 -21.00
CA LEU A 405 16.13 13.86 -20.55
C LEU A 405 15.81 14.91 -21.64
N PRO A 406 14.58 14.96 -22.16
CA PRO A 406 14.21 15.96 -23.16
C PRO A 406 14.16 17.38 -22.56
N GLU A 407 14.39 18.39 -23.42
CA GLU A 407 14.40 19.82 -23.05
C GLU A 407 13.07 20.35 -22.49
N GLY A 408 12.01 19.54 -22.47
CA GLY A 408 10.71 19.87 -21.89
C GLY A 408 10.56 19.54 -20.41
N VAL A 409 11.45 18.72 -19.85
CA VAL A 409 11.35 18.25 -18.47
C VAL A 409 11.58 19.39 -17.48
N GLN A 410 10.60 19.62 -16.61
CA GLN A 410 10.59 20.69 -15.61
C GLN A 410 10.76 20.17 -14.18
N PHE A 411 10.30 18.93 -13.92
CA PHE A 411 10.23 18.34 -12.60
C PHE A 411 10.89 16.95 -12.55
N LEU A 412 11.72 16.74 -11.52
CA LEU A 412 12.27 15.44 -11.15
C LEU A 412 11.83 15.06 -9.73
N GLY A 413 11.05 14.01 -9.60
CA GLY A 413 10.52 13.51 -8.33
C GLY A 413 11.58 12.83 -7.48
N ARG A 414 11.28 12.68 -6.19
CA ARG A 414 12.12 11.94 -5.23
C ARG A 414 12.41 10.54 -5.73
N ASN A 415 13.67 10.12 -5.65
CA ASN A 415 14.12 8.77 -6.02
C ASN A 415 13.84 8.40 -7.51
N ALA A 416 13.50 9.36 -8.38
CA ALA A 416 13.07 9.07 -9.75
C ALA A 416 14.00 8.10 -10.49
N PHE A 417 15.30 8.12 -10.17
CA PHE A 417 16.34 7.26 -10.72
C PHE A 417 17.11 6.50 -9.63
N GLU A 418 16.51 6.27 -8.45
CA GLU A 418 17.22 5.56 -7.38
C GLU A 418 17.79 4.24 -7.87
N ARG A 419 19.12 4.02 -7.62
CA ARG A 419 19.83 2.79 -7.99
C ARG A 419 19.89 2.48 -9.49
N CYS A 420 19.66 3.44 -10.39
CA CYS A 420 19.93 3.26 -11.81
C CYS A 420 21.43 3.09 -12.11
N GLY A 421 21.71 2.44 -13.27
CA GLY A 421 23.05 2.01 -13.67
C GLY A 421 23.88 3.03 -14.46
N PHE A 422 23.32 4.19 -14.87
CA PHE A 422 24.02 5.12 -15.73
C PHE A 422 25.23 5.80 -15.06
N ALA A 423 26.32 5.96 -15.85
CA ALA A 423 27.54 6.60 -15.40
C ALA A 423 27.52 8.12 -15.62
N SER A 424 26.74 8.59 -16.57
CA SER A 424 26.54 10.01 -16.89
C SER A 424 25.09 10.31 -17.18
N ILE A 425 24.69 11.57 -16.93
CA ILE A 425 23.38 12.09 -17.28
C ILE A 425 23.50 13.56 -17.66
N CYS A 426 22.77 13.99 -18.69
CA CYS A 426 22.58 15.39 -19.03
C CYS A 426 21.27 15.89 -18.41
N ILE A 427 21.30 16.98 -17.63
CA ILE A 427 20.10 17.59 -17.05
C ILE A 427 19.85 18.92 -17.75
N PRO A 428 18.73 19.07 -18.47
CA PRO A 428 18.45 20.29 -19.23
C PRO A 428 18.07 21.48 -18.34
N ASP A 429 18.27 22.70 -18.85
CA ASP A 429 17.96 23.96 -18.14
C ASP A 429 16.47 24.12 -17.81
N SER A 430 15.61 23.37 -18.48
CA SER A 430 14.18 23.34 -18.20
C SER A 430 13.85 22.75 -16.83
N VAL A 431 14.74 21.94 -16.24
CA VAL A 431 14.53 21.38 -14.87
C VAL A 431 14.70 22.50 -13.85
N THR A 432 13.56 22.96 -13.32
CA THR A 432 13.46 24.04 -12.34
C THR A 432 12.97 23.59 -10.98
N GLU A 433 12.54 22.33 -10.86
CA GLU A 433 12.04 21.77 -9.61
C GLU A 433 12.55 20.33 -9.42
N ILE A 434 13.11 20.06 -8.24
CA ILE A 434 13.56 18.73 -7.83
C ILE A 434 13.01 18.43 -6.43
N GLU A 435 12.25 17.34 -6.32
CA GLU A 435 11.81 16.83 -5.03
C GLU A 435 12.81 15.82 -4.46
N GLY A 436 13.22 16.00 -3.22
CA GLY A 436 14.15 15.07 -2.55
C GLY A 436 15.47 14.87 -3.32
N ASN A 437 15.90 13.63 -3.45
CA ASN A 437 17.08 13.25 -4.23
C ASN A 437 16.72 12.27 -5.36
N PRO A 438 16.65 12.71 -6.61
CA PRO A 438 16.35 11.81 -7.74
C PRO A 438 17.39 10.71 -7.95
N PHE A 439 18.66 10.96 -7.57
CA PHE A 439 19.82 10.11 -7.83
C PHE A 439 20.28 9.32 -6.62
N LYS A 440 19.41 9.09 -5.65
CA LYS A 440 19.71 8.31 -4.44
C LYS A 440 20.34 6.97 -4.81
N ASN A 441 21.49 6.66 -4.21
CA ASN A 441 22.18 5.39 -4.39
C ASN A 441 22.60 5.02 -5.84
N CYS A 442 22.69 5.96 -6.79
CA CYS A 442 23.23 5.72 -8.15
C CYS A 442 24.74 5.49 -8.08
N LYS A 443 25.17 4.24 -7.86
CA LYS A 443 26.58 3.88 -7.63
C LYS A 443 27.51 4.22 -8.80
N ALA A 444 27.00 4.11 -10.03
CA ALA A 444 27.77 4.30 -11.24
C ALA A 444 27.93 5.78 -11.63
N LEU A 445 27.03 6.65 -11.19
CA LEU A 445 26.97 8.06 -11.61
C LEU A 445 28.25 8.81 -11.21
N ARG A 446 29.00 9.31 -12.21
CA ARG A 446 30.24 10.07 -12.08
C ARG A 446 30.24 11.41 -12.76
N THR A 447 29.38 11.57 -13.77
CA THR A 447 29.30 12.79 -14.57
C THR A 447 27.86 13.27 -14.66
N VAL A 448 27.65 14.53 -14.35
CA VAL A 448 26.39 15.23 -14.61
C VAL A 448 26.71 16.41 -15.52
N GLU A 449 26.17 16.40 -16.71
CA GLU A 449 26.34 17.46 -17.69
C GLU A 449 25.26 18.53 -17.46
N LEU A 450 25.70 19.76 -17.22
CA LEU A 450 24.85 20.93 -16.99
C LEU A 450 25.33 22.08 -17.86
N SER A 451 24.44 22.96 -18.26
CA SER A 451 24.86 24.26 -18.79
C SER A 451 25.58 25.09 -17.70
N PRO A 452 26.48 26.01 -18.07
CA PRO A 452 27.17 26.85 -17.09
C PRO A 452 26.25 27.74 -16.23
N ASN A 453 25.03 27.97 -16.69
CA ASN A 453 24.05 28.84 -16.04
C ASN A 453 22.76 28.08 -15.67
N HIS A 454 22.87 26.79 -15.40
CA HIS A 454 21.71 25.98 -15.01
C HIS A 454 20.98 26.62 -13.80
N PRO A 455 19.65 26.81 -13.86
CA PRO A 455 18.92 27.64 -12.88
C PRO A 455 18.91 27.07 -11.45
N LEU A 456 19.10 25.77 -11.30
CA LEU A 456 18.95 25.06 -10.02
C LEU A 456 20.22 24.34 -9.57
N LEU A 457 21.00 23.80 -10.49
CA LEU A 457 22.08 22.85 -10.19
C LEU A 457 23.46 23.40 -10.56
N THR A 458 24.47 22.93 -9.82
CA THR A 458 25.88 23.11 -10.15
C THR A 458 26.68 21.85 -9.79
N VAL A 459 27.78 21.63 -10.51
CA VAL A 459 28.79 20.64 -10.13
C VAL A 459 29.99 21.37 -9.56
N GLN A 460 30.24 21.18 -8.26
CA GLN A 460 31.33 21.80 -7.54
C GLN A 460 32.05 20.78 -6.67
N ASP A 461 33.40 20.77 -6.70
CA ASP A 461 34.27 19.90 -5.87
C ASP A 461 33.89 18.41 -5.96
N GLY A 462 33.44 17.96 -7.15
CA GLY A 462 32.97 16.59 -7.39
C GLY A 462 31.64 16.22 -6.75
N MET A 463 30.81 17.21 -6.47
CA MET A 463 29.47 17.05 -5.95
C MET A 463 28.45 17.72 -6.85
N LEU A 464 27.30 17.07 -7.06
CA LEU A 464 26.10 17.69 -7.61
C LEU A 464 25.38 18.44 -6.49
N ILE A 465 25.21 19.73 -6.65
CA ILE A 465 24.65 20.63 -5.64
C ILE A 465 23.43 21.34 -6.22
N ASP A 466 22.33 21.26 -5.49
CA ASP A 466 21.20 22.19 -5.65
C ASP A 466 21.55 23.49 -4.90
N HIS A 467 21.97 24.49 -5.65
CA HIS A 467 22.48 25.73 -5.07
C HIS A 467 21.35 26.64 -4.56
N VAL A 468 20.10 26.44 -5.03
CA VAL A 468 18.91 27.20 -4.59
C VAL A 468 18.50 26.73 -3.18
N HIS A 469 18.44 25.41 -2.96
CA HIS A 469 18.08 24.83 -1.67
C HIS A 469 19.29 24.53 -0.77
N GLN A 470 20.53 24.87 -1.22
CA GLN A 470 21.77 24.70 -0.46
C GLN A 470 21.99 23.25 0.00
N ARG A 471 21.78 22.27 -0.89
CA ARG A 471 21.88 20.85 -0.56
C ARG A 471 22.78 20.09 -1.53
N VAL A 472 23.52 19.10 -1.01
CA VAL A 472 24.26 18.14 -1.81
C VAL A 472 23.33 17.01 -2.21
N LEU A 473 23.11 16.80 -3.50
CA LEU A 473 22.30 15.71 -4.03
C LEU A 473 23.10 14.44 -4.24
N ARG A 474 24.34 14.54 -4.75
CA ARG A 474 25.17 13.37 -5.02
C ARG A 474 26.65 13.71 -5.04
N ARG A 475 27.49 12.86 -4.42
CA ARG A 475 28.93 12.84 -4.67
C ARG A 475 29.23 12.06 -5.96
N LEU A 476 29.96 12.68 -6.87
CA LEU A 476 30.30 12.15 -8.20
C LEU A 476 31.68 11.53 -8.27
N THR A 477 32.60 11.88 -7.32
CA THR A 477 33.97 11.39 -7.28
C THR A 477 34.16 10.27 -6.27
N THR A 478 35.14 9.39 -6.51
CA THR A 478 35.53 8.26 -5.64
C THR A 478 36.74 8.55 -4.75
N GLY A 479 37.17 9.80 -4.64
CA GLY A 479 38.34 10.16 -3.81
C GLY A 479 38.14 9.86 -2.33
N ALA A 480 39.24 9.57 -1.62
CA ALA A 480 39.23 9.21 -0.20
C ALA A 480 38.80 10.37 0.72
N VAL A 481 39.07 11.60 0.32
CA VAL A 481 38.82 12.82 1.11
C VAL A 481 37.71 13.66 0.45
N CYS A 482 36.84 14.22 1.25
CA CYS A 482 35.81 15.16 0.81
C CYS A 482 35.67 16.32 1.78
N ILE A 483 35.60 17.53 1.25
CA ILE A 483 35.26 18.73 2.00
C ILE A 483 33.95 19.27 1.42
N VAL A 484 32.86 19.25 2.23
CA VAL A 484 31.59 19.83 1.82
C VAL A 484 31.69 21.36 1.98
N PRO A 485 31.36 22.16 0.95
CA PRO A 485 31.49 23.61 0.98
C PRO A 485 30.67 24.27 2.10
N GLU A 486 31.18 25.37 2.63
CA GLU A 486 30.41 26.23 3.53
C GLU A 486 29.17 26.82 2.82
N GLY A 487 28.09 27.00 3.57
CA GLY A 487 26.80 27.43 3.04
C GLY A 487 25.86 26.30 2.67
N ILE A 488 26.35 25.04 2.59
CA ILE A 488 25.47 23.88 2.45
C ILE A 488 24.75 23.63 3.78
N LYS A 489 23.42 23.45 3.67
CA LYS A 489 22.52 23.22 4.80
C LYS A 489 22.05 21.76 4.91
N GLU A 490 22.03 21.04 3.79
CA GLU A 490 21.50 19.68 3.75
C GLU A 490 22.43 18.75 2.95
N ILE A 491 22.67 17.58 3.52
CA ILE A 491 23.12 16.40 2.77
C ILE A 491 21.86 15.59 2.46
N ALA A 492 21.49 15.49 1.19
CA ALA A 492 20.27 14.80 0.78
C ALA A 492 20.35 13.28 1.00
N ASP A 493 19.19 12.62 0.94
CA ASP A 493 19.08 11.17 1.13
C ASP A 493 20.02 10.41 0.19
N GLY A 494 20.84 9.51 0.72
CA GLY A 494 21.78 8.70 -0.04
C GLY A 494 22.87 9.47 -0.81
N ALA A 495 23.10 10.76 -0.55
CA ALA A 495 24.01 11.61 -1.33
C ALA A 495 25.46 11.11 -1.40
N PHE A 496 25.98 10.54 -0.33
CA PHE A 496 27.28 9.89 -0.24
C PHE A 496 27.19 8.37 -0.15
N GLY A 497 26.00 7.81 -0.25
CA GLY A 497 25.78 6.38 -0.03
C GLY A 497 26.59 5.49 -0.96
N ARG A 498 27.14 4.38 -0.38
CA ARG A 498 27.88 3.33 -1.08
C ARG A 498 29.20 3.80 -1.73
N ILE A 499 29.96 4.60 -1.00
CA ILE A 499 31.33 5.04 -1.37
C ILE A 499 32.29 4.54 -0.30
N PRO A 500 32.68 3.26 -0.31
CA PRO A 500 33.59 2.69 0.69
C PRO A 500 35.01 3.32 0.65
N GLU A 501 35.37 3.96 -0.46
CA GLU A 501 36.64 4.68 -0.61
C GLU A 501 36.66 6.02 0.14
N LEU A 502 35.50 6.55 0.56
CA LEU A 502 35.41 7.78 1.35
C LEU A 502 35.86 7.50 2.78
N THR A 503 37.12 7.84 3.10
CA THR A 503 37.73 7.60 4.42
C THR A 503 37.76 8.84 5.31
N GLU A 504 37.60 10.03 4.73
CA GLU A 504 37.63 11.30 5.44
C GLU A 504 36.60 12.27 4.85
N ILE A 505 35.81 12.89 5.70
CA ILE A 505 34.84 13.93 5.30
C ILE A 505 34.83 15.07 6.31
N THR A 506 34.82 16.31 5.78
CA THR A 506 34.60 17.52 6.58
C THR A 506 33.23 18.09 6.25
N LEU A 507 32.37 18.20 7.24
CA LEU A 507 31.03 18.80 7.13
C LEU A 507 31.10 20.28 7.52
N PRO A 508 30.36 21.18 6.82
CA PRO A 508 30.40 22.61 7.08
C PRO A 508 29.63 22.98 8.36
N GLY A 509 30.03 24.07 9.00
CA GLY A 509 29.31 24.60 10.17
C GLY A 509 27.88 25.05 9.92
N SER A 510 27.55 25.33 8.67
CA SER A 510 26.21 25.70 8.19
C SER A 510 25.23 24.53 8.05
N LEU A 511 25.68 23.26 8.23
CA LEU A 511 24.85 22.08 8.02
C LEU A 511 23.73 21.97 9.07
N GLU A 512 22.51 21.80 8.61
CA GLU A 512 21.30 21.70 9.43
C GLU A 512 20.65 20.30 9.36
N LYS A 513 20.88 19.56 8.24
CA LYS A 513 20.22 18.26 7.99
C LYS A 513 21.16 17.24 7.34
N ILE A 514 21.08 16.01 7.86
CA ILE A 514 21.67 14.81 7.27
C ILE A 514 20.53 13.87 6.91
N GLY A 515 20.34 13.59 5.63
CA GLY A 515 19.24 12.81 5.10
C GLY A 515 19.35 11.31 5.35
N GLU A 516 18.29 10.59 5.00
CA GLU A 516 18.20 9.13 5.11
C GLU A 516 19.32 8.45 4.30
N ALA A 517 19.97 7.45 4.91
CA ALA A 517 21.03 6.68 4.27
C ALA A 517 22.15 7.54 3.64
N ALA A 518 22.33 8.80 4.10
CA ALA A 518 23.22 9.78 3.48
C ALA A 518 24.67 9.27 3.32
N PHE A 519 25.17 8.48 4.27
CA PHE A 519 26.52 7.90 4.30
C PHE A 519 26.54 6.37 4.40
N ILE A 520 25.45 5.72 4.02
CA ILE A 520 25.35 4.25 4.08
C ILE A 520 26.53 3.57 3.34
N TYR A 521 27.17 2.57 3.96
CA TYR A 521 28.31 1.84 3.40
C TYR A 521 29.52 2.72 3.04
N CYS A 522 29.81 3.78 3.81
CA CYS A 522 31.02 4.59 3.65
C CYS A 522 32.18 4.06 4.51
N GLY A 523 33.40 4.34 4.05
CA GLY A 523 34.64 3.82 4.69
C GLY A 523 35.27 4.78 5.69
N MET A 524 34.60 5.86 6.13
CA MET A 524 35.16 6.83 7.07
C MET A 524 35.42 6.22 8.44
N ARG A 525 36.51 6.66 9.08
CA ARG A 525 36.89 6.21 10.43
C ARG A 525 36.39 7.15 11.52
N GLU A 526 36.25 8.42 11.19
CA GLU A 526 35.87 9.46 12.13
C GLU A 526 34.93 10.44 11.42
N ILE A 527 33.95 10.96 12.17
CA ILE A 527 33.07 12.05 11.70
C ILE A 527 32.70 13.00 12.83
N THR A 528 32.68 14.29 12.52
CA THR A 528 32.14 15.33 13.40
C THR A 528 30.81 15.82 12.85
N ILE A 529 29.74 15.68 13.64
CA ILE A 529 28.41 16.18 13.30
C ILE A 529 28.30 17.63 13.78
N PRO A 530 28.05 18.60 12.89
CA PRO A 530 27.99 20.02 13.25
C PRO A 530 26.81 20.34 14.18
N LYS A 531 26.96 21.42 14.97
CA LYS A 531 25.98 21.87 15.96
C LYS A 531 24.58 22.18 15.37
N GLY A 532 24.51 22.56 14.08
CA GLY A 532 23.25 22.87 13.40
C GLY A 532 22.36 21.65 13.16
N VAL A 533 22.91 20.44 13.22
CA VAL A 533 22.17 19.19 12.94
C VAL A 533 21.36 18.80 14.16
N ALA A 534 20.03 18.90 14.06
CA ALA A 534 19.12 18.53 15.13
C ALA A 534 18.75 17.04 15.15
N GLU A 535 18.81 16.37 14.01
CA GLU A 535 18.49 14.95 13.89
C GLU A 535 19.47 14.23 12.95
N ILE A 536 19.86 13.01 13.31
CA ILE A 536 20.50 12.05 12.42
C ILE A 536 19.40 11.14 11.89
N ALA A 537 19.15 11.20 10.58
CA ALA A 537 18.05 10.48 9.96
C ALA A 537 18.24 8.96 9.96
N ARG A 538 17.18 8.25 9.60
CA ARG A 538 17.16 6.78 9.43
C ARG A 538 18.33 6.31 8.58
N MET A 539 19.06 5.26 9.05
CA MET A 539 20.15 4.59 8.33
C MET A 539 21.29 5.52 7.87
N ALA A 540 21.41 6.74 8.42
CA ALA A 540 22.33 7.76 7.92
C ALA A 540 23.79 7.25 7.81
N PHE A 541 24.24 6.41 8.75
CA PHE A 541 25.58 5.79 8.79
C PHE A 541 25.50 4.26 8.83
N TYR A 542 24.41 3.66 8.34
CA TYR A 542 24.21 2.21 8.33
C TYR A 542 25.36 1.50 7.59
N HIS A 543 25.94 0.43 8.20
CA HIS A 543 27.09 -0.28 7.65
C HIS A 543 28.31 0.59 7.32
N CYS A 544 28.60 1.59 8.14
CA CYS A 544 29.91 2.25 8.12
C CYS A 544 30.90 1.43 8.98
N ASP A 545 31.28 0.24 8.47
CA ASP A 545 32.01 -0.78 9.24
C ASP A 545 33.35 -0.30 9.79
N GLN A 546 33.95 0.73 9.18
CA GLN A 546 35.27 1.30 9.57
C GLN A 546 35.11 2.50 10.53
N LEU A 547 33.87 2.95 10.84
CA LEU A 547 33.63 4.10 11.69
C LEU A 547 33.95 3.77 13.14
N GLU A 548 35.03 4.38 13.66
CA GLU A 548 35.57 4.15 15.00
C GLU A 548 35.07 5.20 16.00
N THR A 549 34.96 6.47 15.54
CA THR A 549 34.66 7.62 16.39
C THR A 549 33.60 8.55 15.77
N VAL A 550 32.61 8.95 16.58
CA VAL A 550 31.58 9.92 16.19
C VAL A 550 31.57 11.08 17.21
N HIS A 551 31.84 12.28 16.74
CA HIS A 551 31.79 13.50 17.55
C HIS A 551 30.43 14.19 17.36
N LEU A 552 29.55 14.02 18.33
CA LEU A 552 28.24 14.69 18.39
C LEU A 552 28.37 15.99 19.18
N GLN A 553 27.72 17.05 18.68
CA GLN A 553 27.73 18.35 19.37
C GLN A 553 26.36 18.63 20.03
N GLU A 554 26.35 19.53 21.02
CA GLU A 554 25.12 20.01 21.63
C GLU A 554 24.22 20.65 20.57
N GLY A 555 22.91 20.34 20.62
CA GLY A 555 21.91 20.71 19.64
C GLY A 555 21.25 19.51 18.95
N LEU A 556 21.91 18.34 18.94
CA LEU A 556 21.32 17.09 18.45
C LEU A 556 20.23 16.63 19.42
N ARG A 557 19.02 16.36 18.89
CA ARG A 557 17.84 15.93 19.66
C ARG A 557 17.40 14.51 19.35
N GLY A 558 17.70 14.00 18.15
CA GLY A 558 17.25 12.67 17.73
C GLY A 558 18.28 11.86 16.99
N ILE A 559 18.30 10.54 17.25
CA ILE A 559 19.07 9.54 16.47
C ILE A 559 18.03 8.55 15.93
N GLY A 560 17.93 8.50 14.60
CA GLY A 560 16.93 7.76 13.87
C GLY A 560 17.13 6.25 13.84
N TRP A 561 16.14 5.56 13.33
CA TRP A 561 16.14 4.10 13.17
C TRP A 561 17.34 3.63 12.35
N ASP A 562 18.05 2.60 12.84
CA ASP A 562 19.26 2.03 12.24
C ASP A 562 20.39 3.06 11.94
N ALA A 563 20.39 4.25 12.56
CA ALA A 563 21.27 5.35 12.17
C ALA A 563 22.76 4.97 12.15
N PHE A 564 23.24 4.20 13.14
CA PHE A 564 24.60 3.65 13.24
C PHE A 564 24.62 2.12 13.30
N SER A 565 23.52 1.46 12.91
CA SER A 565 23.47 -0.01 12.91
C SER A 565 24.53 -0.60 12.00
N GLU A 566 25.13 -1.74 12.39
CA GLU A 566 26.21 -2.42 11.67
C GLU A 566 27.54 -1.60 11.59
N CYS A 567 27.72 -0.58 12.42
CA CYS A 567 29.02 0.11 12.54
C CYS A 567 29.95 -0.72 13.46
N ALA A 568 30.48 -1.82 12.93
CA ALA A 568 31.18 -2.84 13.73
C ALA A 568 32.43 -2.32 14.49
N SER A 569 33.09 -1.28 13.96
CA SER A 569 34.27 -0.67 14.60
C SER A 569 33.94 0.46 15.57
N LEU A 570 32.68 0.91 15.66
CA LEU A 570 32.32 2.04 16.51
C LEU A 570 32.59 1.73 17.99
N SER A 571 33.47 2.47 18.58
CA SER A 571 33.92 2.29 19.96
C SER A 571 33.89 3.55 20.80
N ASP A 572 33.91 4.73 20.16
CA ASP A 572 33.88 6.03 20.85
C ASP A 572 32.76 6.93 20.29
N ILE A 573 31.73 7.09 21.10
CA ILE A 573 30.63 8.02 20.84
C ILE A 573 30.12 8.59 22.17
N ARG A 574 29.96 9.91 22.23
CA ARG A 574 29.36 10.59 23.37
C ARG A 574 28.06 11.24 22.95
N LEU A 575 26.98 10.86 23.63
CA LEU A 575 25.67 11.43 23.40
C LEU A 575 25.57 12.80 24.08
N PRO A 576 25.11 13.87 23.38
CA PRO A 576 25.01 15.20 23.96
C PRO A 576 23.85 15.32 24.94
N ASN A 577 23.92 16.28 25.87
CA ASN A 577 22.86 16.52 26.87
C ASN A 577 21.57 17.14 26.29
N THR A 578 21.54 17.42 25.00
CA THR A 578 20.34 17.87 24.28
C THR A 578 19.57 16.72 23.61
N LEU A 579 20.09 15.48 23.67
CA LEU A 579 19.47 14.34 23.03
C LEU A 579 18.18 13.92 23.77
N GLU A 580 17.09 13.84 23.04
CA GLU A 580 15.75 13.54 23.58
C GLU A 580 15.27 12.14 23.16
N ARG A 581 15.71 11.63 21.99
CA ARG A 581 15.17 10.41 21.39
C ARG A 581 16.26 9.54 20.75
N ILE A 582 16.18 8.20 21.00
CA ILE A 582 16.97 7.16 20.32
C ILE A 582 16.00 6.13 19.78
N GLU A 583 15.99 5.98 18.46
CA GLU A 583 15.07 5.09 17.74
C GLU A 583 15.53 3.62 17.74
N LEU A 584 14.64 2.75 17.26
CA LEU A 584 14.87 1.31 17.14
C LEU A 584 16.18 1.02 16.38
N ARG A 585 17.01 0.10 16.92
CA ARG A 585 18.25 -0.38 16.30
C ARG A 585 19.30 0.70 16.00
N ALA A 586 19.20 1.87 16.61
CA ALA A 586 20.10 2.99 16.33
C ALA A 586 21.60 2.62 16.40
N PHE A 587 22.00 1.70 17.30
CA PHE A 587 23.36 1.19 17.50
C PHE A 587 23.43 -0.34 17.47
N ALA A 588 22.49 -1.02 16.83
CA ALA A 588 22.50 -2.48 16.74
C ALA A 588 23.72 -2.96 15.93
N HIS A 589 24.32 -4.08 16.34
CA HIS A 589 25.50 -4.67 15.72
C HIS A 589 26.76 -3.79 15.70
N CYS A 590 26.84 -2.81 16.63
CA CYS A 590 28.06 -2.05 16.92
C CYS A 590 28.98 -2.87 17.85
N THR A 591 29.56 -3.95 17.35
CA THR A 591 30.23 -4.97 18.17
C THR A 591 31.44 -4.47 18.97
N SER A 592 32.03 -3.33 18.58
CA SER A 592 33.11 -2.66 19.31
C SER A 592 32.61 -1.71 20.40
N LEU A 593 31.34 -1.35 20.44
CA LEU A 593 30.76 -0.44 21.41
C LEU A 593 30.49 -1.18 22.74
N LYS A 594 31.44 -1.14 23.66
CA LYS A 594 31.34 -1.86 24.93
C LYS A 594 30.56 -1.11 25.98
N GLN A 595 30.44 0.20 25.83
CA GLN A 595 29.80 1.07 26.83
C GLN A 595 29.15 2.27 26.13
N LEU A 596 27.96 2.66 26.59
CA LEU A 596 27.25 3.84 26.10
C LEU A 596 26.61 4.60 27.27
N THR A 597 26.94 5.87 27.41
CA THR A 597 26.31 6.75 28.42
C THR A 597 25.04 7.37 27.84
N ILE A 598 23.91 7.15 28.48
CA ILE A 598 22.62 7.72 28.11
C ILE A 598 22.38 8.98 28.95
N PRO A 599 22.31 10.17 28.33
CA PRO A 599 22.05 11.42 29.06
C PRO A 599 20.64 11.43 29.68
N ALA A 600 20.48 12.13 30.78
CA ALA A 600 19.19 12.29 31.48
C ALA A 600 18.12 13.01 30.64
N SER A 601 18.53 13.72 29.58
CA SER A 601 17.65 14.39 28.62
C SER A 601 16.87 13.43 27.72
N VAL A 602 17.34 12.17 27.55
CA VAL A 602 16.65 11.17 26.76
C VAL A 602 15.34 10.76 27.43
N THR A 603 14.23 10.98 26.75
CA THR A 603 12.87 10.67 27.24
C THR A 603 12.19 9.59 26.44
N THR A 604 12.70 9.30 25.24
CA THR A 604 12.11 8.29 24.34
C THR A 604 13.20 7.34 23.81
N MET A 605 13.01 6.06 24.04
CA MET A 605 13.91 5.02 23.57
C MET A 605 13.10 3.77 23.18
N TYR A 606 13.60 2.99 22.23
CA TYR A 606 12.94 1.78 21.73
C TYR A 606 13.79 0.54 22.02
N ALA A 607 13.16 -0.55 22.43
CA ALA A 607 13.85 -1.81 22.70
C ALA A 607 14.65 -2.28 21.48
N GLY A 608 15.85 -2.86 21.71
CA GLY A 608 16.76 -3.28 20.63
C GLY A 608 17.56 -2.15 19.99
N PHE A 609 17.65 -0.98 20.59
CA PHE A 609 18.45 0.14 20.06
C PHE A 609 19.98 -0.12 20.09
N VAL A 610 20.45 -1.03 20.92
CA VAL A 610 21.85 -1.42 21.09
C VAL A 610 21.96 -2.94 21.36
N ASP A 611 23.14 -3.51 21.17
CA ASP A 611 23.40 -4.93 21.45
C ASP A 611 23.37 -5.23 22.96
N ALA A 612 22.97 -6.45 23.33
CA ALA A 612 22.84 -6.89 24.71
C ALA A 612 24.18 -6.87 25.51
N ASP A 613 25.33 -6.95 24.79
CA ASP A 613 26.66 -6.98 25.39
C ASP A 613 27.20 -5.56 25.71
N THR A 614 26.51 -4.50 25.27
CA THR A 614 26.89 -3.11 25.55
C THR A 614 26.42 -2.71 26.97
N VAL A 615 27.34 -2.25 27.80
CA VAL A 615 27.02 -1.75 29.13
C VAL A 615 26.46 -0.33 29.05
N LEU A 616 25.25 -0.13 29.52
CA LEU A 616 24.61 1.18 29.54
C LEU A 616 24.91 1.91 30.84
N LEU A 617 25.34 3.17 30.72
CA LEU A 617 25.57 4.05 31.86
C LEU A 617 24.44 5.06 31.91
N VAL A 618 23.71 5.13 33.04
CA VAL A 618 22.57 6.03 33.21
C VAL A 618 22.64 6.77 34.53
N GLU A 619 22.14 7.99 34.53
CA GLU A 619 22.04 8.79 35.77
C GLU A 619 20.97 8.20 36.69
N ARG A 620 21.32 8.14 37.99
CA ARG A 620 20.39 7.69 39.05
C ARG A 620 19.15 8.58 39.11
N GLY A 621 17.97 7.97 39.07
CA GLY A 621 16.67 8.66 39.13
C GLY A 621 16.22 9.23 37.77
N SER A 622 16.94 8.98 36.68
CA SER A 622 16.50 9.38 35.35
C SER A 622 15.31 8.54 34.86
N THR A 623 14.54 9.09 33.94
CA THR A 623 13.43 8.32 33.30
C THR A 623 13.95 7.03 32.65
N MET A 624 15.16 7.04 32.13
CA MET A 624 15.78 5.89 31.47
C MET A 624 16.19 4.79 32.43
N GLU A 625 16.55 5.09 33.68
CA GLU A 625 16.78 4.05 34.69
C GLU A 625 15.54 3.16 34.85
N THR A 626 14.35 3.75 34.99
CA THR A 626 13.09 3.00 35.13
C THR A 626 12.79 2.19 33.89
N TRP A 627 12.91 2.79 32.72
CA TRP A 627 12.65 2.12 31.44
C TRP A 627 13.59 0.93 31.19
N LEU A 628 14.91 1.08 31.44
CA LEU A 628 15.89 -0.01 31.28
C LEU A 628 15.63 -1.16 32.23
N GLN A 629 15.14 -0.86 33.43
CA GLN A 629 14.75 -1.87 34.41
C GLN A 629 13.52 -2.67 33.94
N GLU A 630 12.52 -2.00 33.42
CA GLU A 630 11.29 -2.62 32.88
C GLU A 630 11.58 -3.50 31.65
N GLU A 631 12.44 -3.04 30.75
CA GLU A 631 12.84 -3.77 29.54
C GLU A 631 13.93 -4.84 29.75
N GLY A 632 14.50 -4.92 30.97
CA GLY A 632 15.45 -5.97 31.34
C GLY A 632 16.88 -5.76 30.82
N TYR A 633 17.28 -4.54 30.49
CA TYR A 633 18.66 -4.22 30.08
C TYR A 633 19.63 -4.24 31.24
N GLN A 634 20.89 -4.59 30.96
CA GLN A 634 21.99 -4.42 31.91
C GLN A 634 22.49 -2.98 31.88
N TYR A 635 22.51 -2.33 33.04
CA TYR A 635 22.99 -0.96 33.17
C TYR A 635 23.78 -0.72 34.45
N THR A 636 24.55 0.34 34.46
CA THR A 636 25.31 0.82 35.61
C THR A 636 24.91 2.25 35.92
N LEU A 637 24.63 2.52 37.20
CA LEU A 637 24.28 3.87 37.63
C LEU A 637 25.55 4.72 37.72
N VAL A 638 25.48 5.92 37.17
CA VAL A 638 26.53 6.95 37.30
C VAL A 638 25.98 8.10 38.13
N GLU A 639 26.84 8.73 38.95
CA GLU A 639 26.53 9.96 39.64
C GLU A 639 27.01 11.12 38.76
N VAL A 640 26.14 12.14 38.62
CA VAL A 640 26.53 13.39 37.95
C VAL A 640 27.33 14.23 38.93
N GLU A 641 28.58 14.56 38.60
CA GLU A 641 29.39 15.55 39.31
C GLU A 641 28.90 16.99 39.09
#